data_8a99086b537b7b3eae82c5af8094d70a
#
_entry.id   8a99086b537b7b3eae82c5af8094d70a
#
_cell.length_a   1.000
_cell.length_b   1.000
_cell.length_c   1.000
_cell.angle_alpha   90.00
_cell.angle_beta   90.00
_cell.angle_gamma   90.00
#
_symmetry.space_group_name_H-M   'P 1'
#
loop_
_entity.id
_entity.type
_entity.pdbx_description
1 polymer ?
#
loop_
_entity_poly.entity_id
_entity_poly.type
_entity_poly.pdbx_seq_one_letter_code
_entity_poly.pdbx_strand_id
1 'polypeptide(L)'
;MSDRQTILGAFPRERNWLLPALQAVQHHERWLSPDALVAVAGHLRVPRSEVYGVATHFPELRVTEPGRRIVRVCVGVSCRALGSLDVLAALERRLAVAADSTTADGEFTLERLDCGFCCAMAPVVEVDGCHVGRVSPGDGERLLATRQAGEAAPPSPSPSAPRLGSSTSVAERIVALERAATAADPKGLRLVVGLGSCGAAVGARETLKALEAEVRRRGLDARVIAAGCGGLCWAAPAVTVIPPGSDPVVAAGVTPDGVPALLDAIVAGRVSPDADVAAWLAGQRRILTERWGVIDPGDIADAMRCGSYATFAEALAAGRPEDVIATVKAARLAGRGGAYFQAAIKWEGARRAHGSPKYLIVNGEEGEPGIFKDRHLMESDPHRLLEGALLAAYAAGASRIYLYVHGEADLSAQRLEGAVAAARLWGLIGDRVLGSGFSVEVELRRGAGGFVLGEETALMESLEGRRAMPRAKPPFPVDSGLWGRPTVINNVETLSAVPVIVRRGAAWWTALGRGHGTKCFGLSGHVRRPGIVEMEMGATLREVLALAGGKPPAGHRLQAILIGGPSGSLIHPRHLDEPVLPGGTVNPGSGGIVTLDDSVSIADVVRNLLDFNTRESCGKCTPCREGTARLRDMLVGGPRATADSIRELSEVVRLASLCGLGQAAPLSILSALAEFPEAFP
;
A
#
# COMPACT_ATOMS: atom_id res chain seq x y z
N MET A 1 18.36 23.18 25.47
CA MET A 1 18.02 23.22 24.02
C MET A 1 16.52 23.08 23.94
N SER A 2 15.84 23.79 23.06
CA SER A 2 14.41 23.54 22.83
C SER A 2 14.22 22.12 22.24
N ASP A 3 13.09 21.47 22.52
CA ASP A 3 12.79 20.12 22.00
C ASP A 3 12.96 20.05 20.48
N ARG A 4 12.57 21.12 19.78
CA ARG A 4 12.74 21.27 18.33
C ARG A 4 14.20 21.19 17.89
N GLN A 5 15.14 21.82 18.63
CA GLN A 5 16.56 21.76 18.30
C GLN A 5 17.14 20.35 18.50
N THR A 6 16.64 19.63 19.48
CA THR A 6 17.01 18.22 19.70
C THR A 6 16.53 17.35 18.57
N ILE A 7 15.27 17.51 18.10
CA ILE A 7 14.70 16.80 16.97
C ILE A 7 15.50 17.07 15.70
N LEU A 8 15.74 18.34 15.38
CA LEU A 8 16.48 18.71 14.17
C LEU A 8 17.94 18.22 14.21
N GLY A 9 18.55 18.17 15.41
CA GLY A 9 19.90 17.65 15.61
C GLY A 9 20.10 16.19 15.18
N ALA A 10 19.03 15.40 15.07
CA ALA A 10 19.08 14.02 14.58
C ALA A 10 19.25 13.92 13.05
N PHE A 11 19.04 15.02 12.31
CA PHE A 11 19.12 15.02 10.86
C PHE A 11 20.43 15.64 10.35
N PRO A 12 21.08 15.04 9.33
CA PRO A 12 22.18 15.67 8.61
C PRO A 12 21.74 17.01 8.01
N ARG A 13 22.69 17.97 7.91
CA ARG A 13 22.44 19.31 7.37
C ARG A 13 22.42 19.31 5.85
N GLU A 14 21.54 18.50 5.25
CA GLU A 14 21.43 18.27 3.83
C GLU A 14 19.98 18.36 3.38
N ARG A 15 19.75 18.88 2.16
CA ARG A 15 18.42 19.11 1.59
C ARG A 15 17.53 17.86 1.53
N ASN A 16 18.09 16.69 1.23
CA ASN A 16 17.37 15.42 1.11
C ASN A 16 16.72 14.95 2.42
N TRP A 17 17.04 15.63 3.55
CA TRP A 17 16.38 15.42 4.83
C TRP A 17 15.24 16.43 5.10
N LEU A 18 14.87 17.26 4.10
CA LEU A 18 13.85 18.29 4.29
C LEU A 18 12.50 17.69 4.67
N LEU A 19 12.00 16.72 3.89
CA LEU A 19 10.71 16.10 4.18
C LEU A 19 10.73 15.33 5.51
N PRO A 20 11.70 14.45 5.81
CA PRO A 20 11.79 13.80 7.13
C PRO A 20 11.88 14.76 8.32
N ALA A 21 12.62 15.87 8.18
CA ALA A 21 12.73 16.87 9.24
C ALA A 21 11.40 17.61 9.49
N LEU A 22 10.67 17.97 8.42
CA LEU A 22 9.33 18.56 8.52
C LEU A 22 8.36 17.59 9.20
N GLN A 23 8.36 16.32 8.81
CA GLN A 23 7.52 15.28 9.43
C GLN A 23 7.82 15.09 10.90
N ALA A 24 9.09 15.01 11.28
CA ALA A 24 9.49 14.86 12.68
C ALA A 24 9.07 16.06 13.56
N VAL A 25 9.24 17.28 13.05
CA VAL A 25 8.79 18.50 13.74
C VAL A 25 7.26 18.52 13.86
N GLN A 26 6.54 18.22 12.80
CA GLN A 26 5.06 18.15 12.82
C GLN A 26 4.56 17.07 13.78
N HIS A 27 5.19 15.90 13.81
CA HIS A 27 4.81 14.83 14.74
C HIS A 27 4.88 15.28 16.20
N HIS A 28 5.91 16.07 16.55
CA HIS A 28 6.10 16.59 17.90
C HIS A 28 5.20 17.79 18.20
N GLU A 29 5.11 18.76 17.27
CA GLU A 29 4.41 20.04 17.46
C GLU A 29 2.98 20.03 16.90
N ARG A 30 2.57 18.95 16.23
CA ARG A 30 1.29 18.72 15.58
C ARG A 30 1.04 19.53 14.29
N TRP A 31 1.80 20.60 14.06
CA TRP A 31 1.77 21.43 12.87
C TRP A 31 3.10 22.17 12.69
N LEU A 32 3.28 22.75 11.52
CA LEU A 32 4.49 23.47 11.13
C LEU A 32 4.26 24.98 11.25
N SER A 33 4.51 25.53 12.44
CA SER A 33 4.42 26.96 12.67
C SER A 33 5.44 27.74 11.81
N PRO A 34 5.24 29.05 11.56
CA PRO A 34 6.23 29.87 10.87
C PRO A 34 7.63 29.76 11.47
N ASP A 35 7.73 29.72 12.81
CA ASP A 35 9.00 29.55 13.51
C ASP A 35 9.60 28.16 13.32
N ALA A 36 8.77 27.11 13.22
CA ALA A 36 9.22 25.76 12.90
C ALA A 36 9.84 25.70 11.50
N LEU A 37 9.18 26.28 10.50
CA LEU A 37 9.71 26.35 9.13
C LEU A 37 11.02 27.13 9.04
N VAL A 38 11.16 28.24 9.80
CA VAL A 38 12.41 29.00 9.89
C VAL A 38 13.53 28.16 10.53
N ALA A 39 13.23 27.40 11.59
CA ALA A 39 14.21 26.55 12.27
C ALA A 39 14.70 25.41 11.35
N VAL A 40 13.77 24.72 10.63
CA VAL A 40 14.11 23.69 9.63
C VAL A 40 15.00 24.28 8.53
N ALA A 41 14.62 25.45 7.97
CA ALA A 41 15.38 26.15 6.95
C ALA A 41 16.82 26.45 7.39
N GLY A 42 16.97 26.96 8.61
CA GLY A 42 18.28 27.29 9.20
C GLY A 42 19.14 26.05 9.44
N HIS A 43 18.55 24.97 9.97
CA HIS A 43 19.26 23.72 10.24
C HIS A 43 19.77 23.07 8.95
N LEU A 44 18.90 22.88 7.95
CA LEU A 44 19.23 22.20 6.69
C LEU A 44 19.95 23.10 5.68
N ARG A 45 20.08 24.39 5.95
CA ARG A 45 20.64 25.40 5.03
C ARG A 45 19.89 25.45 3.68
N VAL A 46 18.57 25.35 3.74
CA VAL A 46 17.65 25.44 2.59
C VAL A 46 16.94 26.80 2.63
N PRO A 47 16.75 27.51 1.51
CA PRO A 47 16.02 28.78 1.51
C PRO A 47 14.60 28.63 2.12
N ARG A 48 14.17 29.63 2.92
CA ARG A 48 12.85 29.61 3.58
C ARG A 48 11.69 29.44 2.59
N SER A 49 11.78 30.07 1.42
CA SER A 49 10.77 29.96 0.35
C SER A 49 10.64 28.53 -0.17
N GLU A 50 11.73 27.77 -0.25
CA GLU A 50 11.71 26.38 -0.66
C GLU A 50 11.13 25.47 0.43
N VAL A 51 11.52 25.69 1.71
CA VAL A 51 10.93 24.96 2.84
C VAL A 51 9.42 25.17 2.90
N TYR A 52 8.96 26.44 2.78
CA TYR A 52 7.54 26.76 2.73
C TYR A 52 6.86 26.12 1.52
N GLY A 53 7.50 26.19 0.34
CA GLY A 53 6.97 25.57 -0.88
C GLY A 53 6.88 24.05 -0.81
N VAL A 54 7.74 23.38 -0.04
CA VAL A 54 7.64 21.93 0.23
C VAL A 54 6.54 21.69 1.27
N ALA A 55 6.52 22.43 2.37
CA ALA A 55 5.53 22.27 3.44
C ALA A 55 4.07 22.45 2.96
N THR A 56 3.85 23.35 1.98
CA THR A 56 2.51 23.60 1.40
C THR A 56 2.18 22.74 0.19
N HIS A 57 3.15 21.95 -0.29
CA HIS A 57 2.95 21.06 -1.45
C HIS A 57 2.41 19.68 -1.05
N PHE A 58 2.79 19.19 0.11
CA PHE A 58 2.42 17.86 0.58
C PHE A 58 1.17 17.92 1.48
N PRO A 59 0.09 17.21 1.13
CA PRO A 59 -1.21 17.34 1.83
C PRO A 59 -1.19 16.92 3.30
N GLU A 60 -0.28 16.04 3.71
CA GLU A 60 -0.16 15.61 5.13
C GLU A 60 0.59 16.63 5.99
N LEU A 61 1.29 17.61 5.38
CA LEU A 61 1.98 18.65 6.12
C LEU A 61 1.03 19.80 6.42
N ARG A 62 0.96 20.20 7.70
CA ARG A 62 0.03 21.21 8.20
C ARG A 62 0.75 22.49 8.53
N VAL A 63 0.40 23.56 7.85
CA VAL A 63 0.91 24.92 8.14
C VAL A 63 -0.10 25.79 8.90
N THR A 64 -1.25 25.21 9.24
CA THR A 64 -2.31 25.81 10.07
C THR A 64 -2.47 24.97 11.33
N GLU A 65 -2.65 25.64 12.46
CA GLU A 65 -2.83 24.97 13.74
C GLU A 65 -4.17 24.21 13.77
N PRO A 66 -4.17 22.89 14.01
CA PRO A 66 -5.39 22.11 14.13
C PRO A 66 -5.97 22.20 15.56
N GLY A 67 -7.21 21.83 15.72
CA GLY A 67 -7.80 21.57 17.04
C GLY A 67 -7.04 20.48 17.81
N ARG A 68 -7.36 20.33 19.10
CA ARG A 68 -6.72 19.32 19.95
C ARG A 68 -6.89 17.90 19.43
N ARG A 69 -7.99 17.65 18.72
CA ARG A 69 -8.31 16.38 18.10
C ARG A 69 -8.65 16.56 16.62
N ILE A 70 -8.25 15.60 15.81
CA ILE A 70 -8.47 15.63 14.37
C ILE A 70 -9.36 14.44 13.99
N VAL A 71 -10.46 14.75 13.33
CA VAL A 71 -11.41 13.77 12.79
C VAL A 71 -11.44 13.92 11.27
N ARG A 72 -11.06 12.88 10.55
CA ARG A 72 -11.01 12.88 9.08
C ARG A 72 -11.98 11.85 8.51
N VAL A 73 -12.95 12.28 7.71
CA VAL A 73 -13.94 11.39 7.07
C VAL A 73 -13.49 11.06 5.65
N CYS A 74 -13.31 9.77 5.36
CA CYS A 74 -12.93 9.32 4.03
C CYS A 74 -14.05 9.57 3.01
N VAL A 75 -13.75 10.35 1.96
CA VAL A 75 -14.65 10.67 0.85
C VAL A 75 -14.23 9.99 -0.47
N GLY A 76 -13.32 9.03 -0.40
CA GLY A 76 -12.90 8.21 -1.55
C GLY A 76 -14.06 7.37 -2.10
N VAL A 77 -13.93 6.93 -3.33
CA VAL A 77 -15.01 6.31 -4.12
C VAL A 77 -15.76 5.18 -3.40
N SER A 78 -15.05 4.26 -2.74
CA SER A 78 -15.69 3.14 -2.00
C SER A 78 -16.46 3.62 -0.78
N CYS A 79 -15.88 4.54 0.01
CA CYS A 79 -16.53 5.12 1.19
C CYS A 79 -17.75 5.94 0.81
N ARG A 80 -17.63 6.75 -0.25
CA ARG A 80 -18.73 7.59 -0.77
C ARG A 80 -19.89 6.74 -1.29
N ALA A 81 -19.60 5.68 -2.03
CA ALA A 81 -20.64 4.74 -2.49
C ALA A 81 -21.39 4.09 -1.33
N LEU A 82 -20.73 3.90 -0.17
CA LEU A 82 -21.31 3.29 1.02
C LEU A 82 -21.79 4.30 2.09
N GLY A 83 -22.01 5.58 1.72
CA GLY A 83 -22.69 6.56 2.57
C GLY A 83 -21.78 7.41 3.47
N SER A 84 -20.47 7.54 3.18
CA SER A 84 -19.58 8.36 4.01
C SER A 84 -19.95 9.86 4.05
N LEU A 85 -20.65 10.38 3.05
CA LEU A 85 -21.15 11.76 3.08
C LEU A 85 -22.23 11.97 4.14
N ASP A 86 -23.06 10.96 4.42
CA ASP A 86 -24.05 11.02 5.48
C ASP A 86 -23.38 11.00 6.86
N VAL A 87 -22.28 10.24 6.99
CA VAL A 87 -21.41 10.26 8.18
C VAL A 87 -20.78 11.63 8.38
N LEU A 88 -20.24 12.24 7.32
CA LEU A 88 -19.67 13.59 7.36
C LEU A 88 -20.73 14.61 7.80
N ALA A 89 -21.88 14.62 7.16
CA ALA A 89 -22.99 15.52 7.51
C ALA A 89 -23.49 15.32 8.96
N ALA A 90 -23.47 14.09 9.48
CA ALA A 90 -23.82 13.82 10.88
C ALA A 90 -22.77 14.41 11.84
N LEU A 91 -21.48 14.31 11.52
CA LEU A 91 -20.40 14.90 12.32
C LEU A 91 -20.39 16.43 12.23
N GLU A 92 -20.65 17.04 11.06
CA GLU A 92 -20.79 18.49 10.90
C GLU A 92 -21.90 19.05 11.82
N ARG A 93 -23.07 18.41 11.83
CA ARG A 93 -24.18 18.79 12.73
C ARG A 93 -23.80 18.62 14.20
N ARG A 94 -23.15 17.51 14.58
CA ARG A 94 -22.81 17.20 15.96
C ARG A 94 -21.74 18.13 16.52
N LEU A 95 -20.73 18.47 15.73
CA LEU A 95 -19.62 19.35 16.10
C LEU A 95 -19.93 20.84 15.85
N ALA A 96 -21.08 21.15 15.22
CA ALA A 96 -21.47 22.50 14.80
C ALA A 96 -20.36 23.21 14.00
N VAL A 97 -19.67 22.48 13.11
CA VAL A 97 -18.56 22.96 12.29
C VAL A 97 -18.65 22.36 10.89
N ALA A 98 -18.31 23.14 9.88
CA ALA A 98 -18.19 22.63 8.51
C ALA A 98 -16.94 21.77 8.35
N ALA A 99 -16.95 20.87 7.36
CA ALA A 99 -15.74 20.13 6.99
C ALA A 99 -14.60 21.08 6.61
N ASP A 100 -13.37 20.64 6.86
CA ASP A 100 -12.12 21.37 6.67
C ASP A 100 -12.00 22.61 7.59
N SER A 101 -12.61 22.55 8.78
CA SER A 101 -12.64 23.63 9.77
C SER A 101 -12.48 23.11 11.20
N THR A 102 -12.09 24.02 12.11
CA THR A 102 -11.90 23.73 13.53
C THR A 102 -13.07 24.32 14.34
N THR A 103 -13.54 23.59 15.37
CA THR A 103 -14.57 24.04 16.30
C THR A 103 -14.14 25.32 17.04
N ALA A 104 -15.10 26.17 17.42
CA ALA A 104 -14.82 27.48 18.05
C ALA A 104 -14.06 27.35 19.39
N ASP A 105 -14.19 26.22 20.09
CA ASP A 105 -13.45 25.92 21.32
C ASP A 105 -12.04 25.35 21.08
N GLY A 106 -11.66 25.15 19.79
CA GLY A 106 -10.37 24.54 19.42
C GLY A 106 -10.25 23.06 19.77
N GLU A 107 -11.34 22.37 20.11
CA GLU A 107 -11.28 20.96 20.52
C GLU A 107 -11.11 20.01 19.31
N PHE A 108 -11.91 20.21 18.25
CA PHE A 108 -11.91 19.32 17.09
C PHE A 108 -11.63 20.06 15.79
N THR A 109 -10.80 19.46 14.94
CA THR A 109 -10.75 19.78 13.50
C THR A 109 -11.45 18.65 12.74
N LEU A 110 -12.47 18.98 11.95
CA LEU A 110 -13.16 18.04 11.07
C LEU A 110 -12.64 18.22 9.64
N GLU A 111 -12.15 17.16 9.01
CA GLU A 111 -11.56 17.20 7.67
C GLU A 111 -12.13 16.12 6.75
N ARG A 112 -12.06 16.37 5.46
CA ARG A 112 -12.23 15.34 4.44
C ARG A 112 -10.89 14.65 4.18
N LEU A 113 -10.93 13.33 4.05
CA LEU A 113 -9.79 12.50 3.70
C LEU A 113 -10.06 11.85 2.35
N ASP A 114 -9.16 12.02 1.38
CA ASP A 114 -9.35 11.46 0.04
C ASP A 114 -9.40 9.93 0.03
N CYS A 115 -8.57 9.26 0.82
CA CYS A 115 -8.67 7.84 1.07
C CYS A 115 -7.95 7.44 2.37
N GLY A 116 -8.60 6.65 3.22
CA GLY A 116 -7.97 5.99 4.37
C GLY A 116 -7.33 4.64 4.02
N PHE A 117 -7.32 4.24 2.75
CA PHE A 117 -6.72 3.01 2.24
C PHE A 117 -7.17 1.71 2.95
N CYS A 118 -8.29 1.79 3.64
CA CYS A 118 -9.00 0.66 4.24
C CYS A 118 -10.33 0.41 3.53
N CYS A 119 -10.35 0.48 2.19
CA CYS A 119 -11.56 0.48 1.37
C CYS A 119 -12.46 -0.74 1.57
N ALA A 120 -11.89 -1.87 1.98
CA ALA A 120 -12.66 -3.05 2.39
C ALA A 120 -13.45 -2.85 3.68
N MET A 121 -13.16 -1.80 4.46
CA MET A 121 -13.84 -1.44 5.70
C MET A 121 -14.70 -0.18 5.56
N ALA A 122 -15.00 0.24 4.33
CA ALA A 122 -15.81 1.43 4.08
C ALA A 122 -17.22 1.35 4.72
N PRO A 123 -17.78 2.49 5.17
CA PRO A 123 -17.17 3.81 5.32
C PRO A 123 -16.10 3.86 6.42
N VAL A 124 -15.07 4.70 6.23
CA VAL A 124 -13.93 4.85 7.15
C VAL A 124 -13.84 6.27 7.67
N VAL A 125 -13.60 6.40 8.96
CA VAL A 125 -13.27 7.67 9.63
C VAL A 125 -11.94 7.47 10.35
N GLU A 126 -11.07 8.46 10.26
CA GLU A 126 -9.86 8.50 11.05
C GLU A 126 -10.02 9.48 12.21
N VAL A 127 -9.63 9.07 13.40
CA VAL A 127 -9.62 9.89 14.60
C VAL A 127 -8.23 9.86 15.20
N ASP A 128 -7.55 11.00 15.19
CA ASP A 128 -6.19 11.16 15.73
C ASP A 128 -5.19 10.09 15.21
N GLY A 129 -5.23 9.78 13.89
CA GLY A 129 -4.41 8.77 13.25
C GLY A 129 -4.94 7.33 13.32
N CYS A 130 -6.03 7.09 14.06
CA CYS A 130 -6.64 5.77 14.17
C CYS A 130 -7.80 5.60 13.19
N HIS A 131 -7.72 4.66 12.27
CA HIS A 131 -8.83 4.32 11.39
C HIS A 131 -9.92 3.54 12.12
N VAL A 132 -11.18 3.95 11.90
CA VAL A 132 -12.39 3.26 12.34
C VAL A 132 -13.21 2.92 11.11
N GLY A 133 -13.43 1.63 10.87
CA GLY A 133 -14.17 1.15 9.70
C GLY A 133 -15.64 0.79 9.99
N ARG A 134 -16.40 0.56 8.91
CA ARG A 134 -17.83 0.19 8.95
C ARG A 134 -18.66 1.19 9.75
N VAL A 135 -18.35 2.47 9.57
CA VAL A 135 -18.97 3.57 10.31
C VAL A 135 -20.33 3.92 9.70
N SER A 136 -21.31 4.21 10.57
CA SER A 136 -22.64 4.72 10.21
C SER A 136 -22.85 6.15 10.75
N PRO A 137 -23.85 6.90 10.25
CA PRO A 137 -24.16 8.24 10.76
C PRO A 137 -24.48 8.30 12.26
N GLY A 138 -24.92 7.16 12.86
CA GLY A 138 -25.20 7.04 14.28
C GLY A 138 -23.99 6.89 15.19
N ASP A 139 -22.80 6.62 14.64
CA ASP A 139 -21.58 6.32 15.40
C ASP A 139 -20.84 7.55 15.95
N GLY A 140 -21.38 8.75 15.81
CA GLY A 140 -20.70 10.00 16.15
C GLY A 140 -20.14 10.04 17.57
N GLU A 141 -20.88 9.51 18.57
CA GLU A 141 -20.40 9.46 19.95
C GLU A 141 -19.22 8.51 20.13
N ARG A 142 -19.32 7.31 19.58
CA ARG A 142 -18.25 6.31 19.59
C ARG A 142 -16.98 6.85 18.94
N LEU A 143 -17.11 7.53 17.79
CA LEU A 143 -15.97 8.14 17.07
C LEU A 143 -15.28 9.21 17.91
N LEU A 144 -16.04 10.13 18.49
CA LEU A 144 -15.48 11.21 19.30
C LEU A 144 -14.92 10.71 20.65
N ALA A 145 -15.37 9.56 21.14
CA ALA A 145 -14.80 8.90 22.30
C ALA A 145 -13.54 8.07 21.98
N THR A 146 -13.28 7.76 20.71
CA THR A 146 -12.08 7.03 20.28
C THR A 146 -10.84 7.84 20.70
N ARG A 147 -9.92 7.22 21.41
CA ARG A 147 -8.62 7.82 21.77
C ARG A 147 -7.54 7.19 20.92
N GLN A 148 -6.44 7.91 20.73
CA GLN A 148 -5.24 7.32 20.09
C GLN A 148 -4.98 5.95 20.73
N ALA A 149 -4.97 4.91 19.91
CA ALA A 149 -4.39 3.66 20.35
C ALA A 149 -2.93 3.98 20.69
N GLY A 150 -2.54 3.76 21.94
CA GLY A 150 -1.12 3.91 22.33
C GLY A 150 -0.24 3.25 21.27
N GLU A 151 0.95 3.80 21.07
CA GLU A 151 1.93 3.36 20.08
C GLU A 151 1.83 1.85 19.84
N ALA A 152 1.79 1.46 18.57
CA ALA A 152 1.76 0.06 18.21
C ALA A 152 2.87 -0.65 18.98
N ALA A 153 2.56 -1.76 19.64
CA ALA A 153 3.58 -2.52 20.37
C ALA A 153 4.79 -2.70 19.45
N PRO A 154 6.01 -2.41 19.95
CA PRO A 154 7.20 -2.61 19.14
C PRO A 154 7.17 -4.02 18.56
N PRO A 155 7.64 -4.21 17.32
CA PRO A 155 7.70 -5.54 16.72
C PRO A 155 8.40 -6.47 17.71
N SER A 156 7.90 -7.70 17.83
CA SER A 156 8.55 -8.72 18.66
C SER A 156 10.05 -8.70 18.37
N PRO A 157 10.91 -8.64 19.38
CA PRO A 157 12.34 -8.61 19.12
C PRO A 157 12.69 -9.85 18.29
N SER A 158 13.25 -9.59 17.10
CA SER A 158 13.79 -10.68 16.26
C SER A 158 14.75 -11.52 17.11
N PRO A 159 14.74 -12.84 17.00
CA PRO A 159 15.69 -13.69 17.70
C PRO A 159 17.10 -13.16 17.44
N SER A 160 17.93 -13.18 18.48
CA SER A 160 19.34 -12.77 18.39
C SER A 160 19.98 -13.45 17.18
N ALA A 161 20.70 -12.66 16.36
CA ALA A 161 21.36 -13.20 15.19
C ALA A 161 22.25 -14.38 15.56
N PRO A 162 22.21 -15.49 14.83
CA PRO A 162 23.10 -16.60 15.07
C PRO A 162 24.55 -16.14 14.85
N ARG A 163 25.46 -16.53 15.73
CA ARG A 163 26.89 -16.31 15.51
C ARG A 163 27.31 -17.15 14.31
N LEU A 164 27.43 -16.51 13.16
CA LEU A 164 28.02 -17.13 11.98
C LEU A 164 29.53 -17.37 12.28
N GLY A 165 29.96 -18.63 12.28
CA GLY A 165 31.37 -18.97 12.36
C GLY A 165 32.17 -18.32 11.23
N SER A 166 33.49 -18.50 11.22
CA SER A 166 34.42 -18.02 10.17
C SER A 166 34.21 -18.67 8.80
N SER A 167 33.02 -19.24 8.54
CA SER A 167 32.66 -19.86 7.27
C SER A 167 32.87 -18.90 6.09
N THR A 168 33.41 -19.43 5.02
CA THR A 168 33.93 -18.64 3.91
C THR A 168 32.97 -18.45 2.74
N SER A 169 31.98 -19.35 2.57
CA SER A 169 31.07 -19.31 1.41
C SER A 169 29.67 -18.79 1.73
N VAL A 170 29.03 -18.14 0.75
CA VAL A 170 27.62 -17.68 0.84
C VAL A 170 26.70 -18.86 1.15
N ALA A 171 26.90 -20.01 0.47
CA ALA A 171 26.07 -21.19 0.65
C ALA A 171 26.13 -21.76 2.08
N GLU A 172 27.30 -21.83 2.69
CA GLU A 172 27.44 -22.29 4.07
C GLU A 172 26.77 -21.32 5.06
N ARG A 173 26.86 -20.01 4.80
CA ARG A 173 26.24 -18.98 5.67
C ARG A 173 24.73 -19.05 5.64
N ILE A 174 24.10 -19.18 4.45
CA ILE A 174 22.63 -19.29 4.39
C ILE A 174 22.13 -20.57 5.06
N VAL A 175 22.81 -21.70 4.87
CA VAL A 175 22.47 -22.96 5.55
C VAL A 175 22.59 -22.84 7.08
N ALA A 176 23.59 -22.09 7.58
CA ALA A 176 23.71 -21.84 9.02
C ALA A 176 22.55 -20.96 9.55
N LEU A 177 22.12 -19.95 8.80
CA LEU A 177 20.96 -19.12 9.13
C LEU A 177 19.66 -19.93 9.12
N GLU A 178 19.43 -20.77 8.11
CA GLU A 178 18.27 -21.65 8.01
C GLU A 178 18.19 -22.66 9.16
N ARG A 179 19.33 -23.25 9.55
CA ARG A 179 19.42 -24.11 10.72
C ARG A 179 19.08 -23.39 12.01
N ALA A 180 19.58 -22.17 12.18
CA ALA A 180 19.26 -21.34 13.35
C ALA A 180 17.77 -20.97 13.38
N ALA A 181 17.19 -20.61 12.23
CA ALA A 181 15.77 -20.36 12.10
C ALA A 181 14.91 -21.58 12.44
N THR A 182 15.31 -22.76 11.99
CA THR A 182 14.63 -24.03 12.30
C THR A 182 14.75 -24.40 13.79
N ALA A 183 15.91 -24.18 14.40
CA ALA A 183 16.11 -24.43 15.84
C ALA A 183 15.25 -23.48 16.72
N ALA A 184 14.91 -22.31 16.21
CA ALA A 184 14.02 -21.35 16.87
C ALA A 184 12.52 -21.59 16.63
N ASP A 185 12.16 -22.72 15.98
CA ASP A 185 10.76 -23.02 15.66
C ASP A 185 9.92 -23.27 16.92
N PRO A 186 8.88 -22.48 17.19
CA PRO A 186 7.97 -22.74 18.31
C PRO A 186 7.09 -23.95 17.98
N LYS A 187 7.26 -25.03 18.74
CA LYS A 187 6.55 -26.30 18.52
C LYS A 187 5.09 -26.33 19.02
N GLY A 188 4.60 -25.23 19.59
CA GLY A 188 3.27 -25.15 20.21
C GLY A 188 2.16 -24.70 19.25
N LEU A 189 0.96 -24.56 19.82
CA LEU A 189 -0.18 -23.94 19.16
C LEU A 189 0.13 -22.50 18.77
N ARG A 190 -0.15 -22.11 17.52
CA ARG A 190 -0.02 -20.72 17.06
C ARG A 190 -1.41 -20.12 16.82
N LEU A 191 -1.65 -18.93 17.37
CA LEU A 191 -2.87 -18.16 17.22
C LEU A 191 -2.52 -16.84 16.53
N VAL A 192 -2.84 -16.75 15.24
CA VAL A 192 -2.41 -15.63 14.39
C VAL A 192 -3.57 -14.68 14.17
N VAL A 193 -3.51 -13.48 14.76
CA VAL A 193 -4.51 -12.43 14.59
C VAL A 193 -4.22 -11.65 13.32
N GLY A 194 -5.21 -11.53 12.44
CA GLY A 194 -5.12 -10.75 11.20
C GLY A 194 -5.08 -9.25 11.47
N LEU A 195 -3.91 -8.72 11.84
CA LEU A 195 -3.67 -7.32 12.17
C LEU A 195 -2.96 -6.61 11.02
N GLY A 196 -3.67 -6.44 9.89
CA GLY A 196 -3.37 -5.45 8.86
C GLY A 196 -4.15 -4.16 9.11
N SER A 197 -3.93 -3.12 8.29
CA SER A 197 -4.64 -1.83 8.42
C SER A 197 -6.16 -2.00 8.45
N CYS A 198 -6.74 -2.84 7.59
CA CYS A 198 -8.18 -3.14 7.58
C CYS A 198 -8.64 -3.82 8.89
N GLY A 199 -7.89 -4.79 9.40
CA GLY A 199 -8.20 -5.47 10.66
C GLY A 199 -8.13 -4.53 11.85
N ALA A 200 -7.11 -3.67 11.90
CA ALA A 200 -6.96 -2.65 12.94
C ALA A 200 -8.15 -1.69 12.99
N ALA A 201 -8.69 -1.30 11.82
CA ALA A 201 -9.84 -0.41 11.71
C ALA A 201 -11.16 -0.99 12.26
N VAL A 202 -11.22 -2.30 12.52
CA VAL A 202 -12.44 -2.98 13.01
C VAL A 202 -12.20 -3.80 14.29
N GLY A 203 -11.17 -3.46 15.07
CA GLY A 203 -10.97 -4.00 16.42
C GLY A 203 -10.04 -5.21 16.55
N ALA A 204 -9.22 -5.53 15.53
CA ALA A 204 -8.27 -6.65 15.63
C ALA A 204 -7.18 -6.44 16.71
N ARG A 205 -6.87 -5.18 17.07
CA ARG A 205 -5.94 -4.87 18.19
C ARG A 205 -6.52 -5.28 19.52
N GLU A 206 -7.80 -5.02 19.74
CA GLU A 206 -8.54 -5.38 20.93
C GLU A 206 -8.68 -6.90 21.05
N THR A 207 -8.96 -7.58 19.92
CA THR A 207 -8.97 -9.05 19.84
C THR A 207 -7.61 -9.65 20.18
N LEU A 208 -6.52 -9.08 19.67
CA LEU A 208 -5.15 -9.51 19.98
C LEU A 208 -4.88 -9.43 21.50
N LYS A 209 -5.15 -8.27 22.10
CA LYS A 209 -4.97 -8.07 23.56
C LYS A 209 -5.82 -9.03 24.39
N ALA A 210 -7.08 -9.24 24.01
CA ALA A 210 -7.96 -10.18 24.69
C ALA A 210 -7.44 -11.61 24.58
N LEU A 211 -6.96 -12.02 23.40
CA LEU A 211 -6.41 -13.34 23.16
C LEU A 211 -5.13 -13.59 23.98
N GLU A 212 -4.20 -12.64 24.00
CA GLU A 212 -2.99 -12.69 24.83
C GLU A 212 -3.31 -12.81 26.33
N ALA A 213 -4.29 -12.03 26.81
CA ALA A 213 -4.71 -12.04 28.22
C ALA A 213 -5.34 -13.40 28.59
N GLU A 214 -6.21 -13.91 27.72
CA GLU A 214 -6.96 -15.14 27.99
C GLU A 214 -6.07 -16.41 27.89
N VAL A 215 -5.11 -16.43 26.92
CA VAL A 215 -4.09 -17.49 26.82
C VAL A 215 -3.24 -17.52 28.11
N ARG A 216 -2.78 -16.36 28.59
CA ARG A 216 -2.03 -16.28 29.87
C ARG A 216 -2.88 -16.71 31.06
N ARG A 217 -4.14 -16.24 31.14
CA ARG A 217 -5.05 -16.60 32.23
C ARG A 217 -5.30 -18.10 32.34
N ARG A 218 -5.39 -18.78 31.18
CA ARG A 218 -5.63 -20.23 31.12
C ARG A 218 -4.35 -21.07 31.21
N GLY A 219 -3.16 -20.46 31.15
CA GLY A 219 -1.89 -21.16 31.13
C GLY A 219 -1.71 -22.06 29.89
N LEU A 220 -2.28 -21.66 28.74
CA LEU A 220 -2.18 -22.43 27.50
C LEU A 220 -0.78 -22.28 26.89
N ASP A 221 -0.20 -23.39 26.44
CA ASP A 221 1.03 -23.38 25.63
C ASP A 221 0.69 -22.98 24.19
N ALA A 222 0.52 -21.68 23.99
CA ALA A 222 0.16 -21.10 22.71
C ALA A 222 0.90 -19.79 22.47
N ARG A 223 1.43 -19.60 21.25
CA ARG A 223 2.02 -18.33 20.79
C ARG A 223 0.95 -17.51 20.08
N VAL A 224 0.68 -16.29 20.59
CA VAL A 224 -0.19 -15.31 19.94
C VAL A 224 0.66 -14.41 19.06
N ILE A 225 0.25 -14.22 17.79
CA ILE A 225 1.01 -13.54 16.76
C ILE A 225 0.13 -12.50 16.08
N ALA A 226 0.66 -11.30 15.86
CA ALA A 226 0.03 -10.24 15.05
C ALA A 226 0.60 -10.29 13.62
N ALA A 227 -0.16 -10.84 12.67
CA ALA A 227 0.25 -10.94 11.27
C ALA A 227 -0.70 -10.15 10.34
N GLY A 228 -0.35 -10.05 9.06
CA GLY A 228 -1.28 -9.58 8.04
C GLY A 228 -2.47 -10.53 7.90
N CYS A 229 -3.60 -10.03 7.43
CA CYS A 229 -4.74 -10.89 7.11
C CYS A 229 -4.48 -11.66 5.81
N GLY A 230 -5.13 -12.80 5.63
CA GLY A 230 -5.03 -13.61 4.39
C GLY A 230 -5.75 -13.00 3.17
N GLY A 231 -5.93 -11.68 3.13
CA GLY A 231 -6.79 -10.98 2.17
C GLY A 231 -8.27 -10.98 2.58
N LEU A 232 -8.57 -11.59 3.72
CA LEU A 232 -9.91 -11.82 4.29
C LEU A 232 -10.43 -10.58 5.04
N CYS A 233 -10.35 -9.39 4.44
CA CYS A 233 -10.77 -8.16 5.12
C CYS A 233 -12.26 -8.23 5.57
N TRP A 234 -13.12 -8.86 4.77
CA TRP A 234 -14.54 -9.04 5.10
C TRP A 234 -14.76 -9.86 6.38
N ALA A 235 -13.85 -10.78 6.71
CA ALA A 235 -13.90 -11.66 7.87
C ALA A 235 -13.21 -11.07 9.12
N ALA A 236 -12.66 -9.84 9.02
CA ALA A 236 -11.95 -9.21 10.14
C ALA A 236 -12.91 -8.77 11.27
N PRO A 237 -12.46 -8.88 12.54
CA PRO A 237 -11.20 -9.47 13.01
C PRO A 237 -11.17 -11.00 12.81
N ALA A 238 -10.07 -11.52 12.23
CA ALA A 238 -9.92 -12.95 11.98
C ALA A 238 -8.74 -13.53 12.78
N VAL A 239 -8.89 -14.76 13.26
CA VAL A 239 -7.84 -15.49 13.98
C VAL A 239 -7.56 -16.79 13.24
N THR A 240 -6.33 -16.97 12.76
CA THR A 240 -5.88 -18.24 12.21
C THR A 240 -5.34 -19.11 13.35
N VAL A 241 -5.94 -20.26 13.54
CA VAL A 241 -5.53 -21.28 14.50
C VAL A 241 -4.65 -22.30 13.77
N ILE A 242 -3.41 -22.48 14.22
CA ILE A 242 -2.44 -23.40 13.63
C ILE A 242 -2.03 -24.40 14.71
N PRO A 243 -2.72 -25.55 14.80
CA PRO A 243 -2.31 -26.63 15.71
C PRO A 243 -0.99 -27.25 15.25
N PRO A 244 -0.20 -27.79 16.16
CA PRO A 244 1.03 -28.56 15.80
C PRO A 244 0.74 -29.70 14.82
N GLY A 245 1.41 -29.66 13.64
CA GLY A 245 1.30 -30.73 12.64
C GLY A 245 -0.04 -30.81 11.90
N SER A 246 -0.87 -29.77 11.98
CA SER A 246 -2.18 -29.69 11.30
C SER A 246 -2.28 -28.45 10.40
N ASP A 247 -3.21 -28.48 9.46
CA ASP A 247 -3.47 -27.35 8.57
C ASP A 247 -4.07 -26.16 9.33
N PRO A 248 -3.75 -24.92 8.91
CA PRO A 248 -4.33 -23.72 9.49
C PRO A 248 -5.86 -23.64 9.32
N VAL A 249 -6.56 -23.24 10.36
CA VAL A 249 -8.02 -23.00 10.34
C VAL A 249 -8.29 -21.54 10.69
N VAL A 250 -9.06 -20.83 9.89
CA VAL A 250 -9.41 -19.41 10.11
C VAL A 250 -10.76 -19.31 10.77
N ALA A 251 -10.80 -18.66 11.94
CA ALA A 251 -12.02 -18.21 12.60
C ALA A 251 -12.30 -16.76 12.21
N ALA A 252 -13.47 -16.51 11.62
CA ALA A 252 -13.91 -15.18 11.16
C ALA A 252 -14.66 -14.42 12.25
N GLY A 253 -14.60 -13.07 12.23
CA GLY A 253 -15.39 -12.19 13.07
C GLY A 253 -15.12 -12.34 14.58
N VAL A 254 -13.90 -12.66 14.99
CA VAL A 254 -13.55 -12.90 16.40
C VAL A 254 -13.41 -11.57 17.14
N THR A 255 -14.45 -11.16 17.85
CA THR A 255 -14.42 -9.99 18.76
C THR A 255 -13.74 -10.33 20.09
N PRO A 256 -13.33 -9.35 20.92
CA PRO A 256 -12.78 -9.60 22.24
C PRO A 256 -13.68 -10.50 23.11
N ASP A 257 -14.99 -10.31 23.07
CA ASP A 257 -15.97 -11.11 23.82
C ASP A 257 -16.11 -12.55 23.28
N GLY A 258 -15.75 -12.78 22.01
CA GLY A 258 -15.75 -14.10 21.38
C GLY A 258 -14.50 -14.93 21.68
N VAL A 259 -13.43 -14.31 22.21
CA VAL A 259 -12.16 -15.00 22.48
C VAL A 259 -12.29 -16.19 23.44
N PRO A 260 -13.01 -16.10 24.58
CA PRO A 260 -13.16 -17.26 25.47
C PRO A 260 -13.77 -18.47 24.77
N ALA A 261 -14.83 -18.26 23.98
CA ALA A 261 -15.52 -19.32 23.25
C ALA A 261 -14.63 -19.95 22.16
N LEU A 262 -13.82 -19.15 21.46
CA LEU A 262 -12.84 -19.64 20.50
C LEU A 262 -11.81 -20.55 21.18
N LEU A 263 -11.24 -20.15 22.32
CA LEU A 263 -10.29 -20.97 23.06
C LEU A 263 -10.90 -22.25 23.60
N ASP A 264 -12.17 -22.22 24.04
CA ASP A 264 -12.91 -23.44 24.45
C ASP A 264 -13.07 -24.41 23.28
N ALA A 265 -13.36 -23.90 22.08
CA ALA A 265 -13.46 -24.69 20.87
C ALA A 265 -12.09 -25.30 20.46
N ILE A 266 -11.01 -24.54 20.61
CA ILE A 266 -9.63 -24.99 20.32
C ILE A 266 -9.25 -26.14 21.26
N VAL A 267 -9.41 -25.96 22.57
CA VAL A 267 -9.07 -26.95 23.57
C VAL A 267 -9.90 -28.24 23.39
N ALA A 268 -11.15 -28.10 22.97
CA ALA A 268 -12.04 -29.23 22.68
C ALA A 268 -11.81 -29.88 21.29
N GLY A 269 -10.88 -29.37 20.48
CA GLY A 269 -10.63 -29.89 19.12
C GLY A 269 -11.82 -29.67 18.15
N ARG A 270 -12.66 -28.67 18.40
CA ARG A 270 -13.90 -28.41 17.63
C ARG A 270 -13.84 -27.22 16.69
N VAL A 271 -12.65 -26.67 16.44
CA VAL A 271 -12.50 -25.60 15.44
C VAL A 271 -12.59 -26.22 14.06
N SER A 272 -13.58 -25.80 13.30
CA SER A 272 -13.80 -26.24 11.91
C SER A 272 -13.60 -25.07 10.93
N PRO A 273 -13.16 -25.35 9.70
CA PRO A 273 -13.04 -24.33 8.67
C PRO A 273 -14.41 -23.67 8.38
N ASP A 274 -14.41 -22.34 8.30
CA ASP A 274 -15.53 -21.58 7.76
C ASP A 274 -15.66 -21.82 6.25
N ALA A 275 -16.85 -22.20 5.78
CA ALA A 275 -17.06 -22.57 4.38
C ALA A 275 -16.82 -21.38 3.40
N ASP A 276 -17.20 -20.16 3.80
CA ASP A 276 -16.97 -18.96 2.98
C ASP A 276 -15.48 -18.60 2.91
N VAL A 277 -14.76 -18.76 4.03
CA VAL A 277 -13.29 -18.59 4.08
C VAL A 277 -12.61 -19.64 3.21
N ALA A 278 -13.00 -20.90 3.32
CA ALA A 278 -12.43 -21.99 2.51
C ALA A 278 -12.67 -21.74 1.00
N ALA A 279 -13.88 -21.34 0.62
CA ALA A 279 -14.22 -21.00 -0.76
C ALA A 279 -13.42 -19.78 -1.28
N TRP A 280 -13.25 -18.74 -0.45
CA TRP A 280 -12.44 -17.57 -0.78
C TRP A 280 -10.99 -17.95 -1.06
N LEU A 281 -10.37 -18.75 -0.19
CA LEU A 281 -8.97 -19.16 -0.33
C LEU A 281 -8.76 -20.11 -1.50
N ALA A 282 -9.66 -21.08 -1.71
CA ALA A 282 -9.56 -22.07 -2.78
C ALA A 282 -9.81 -21.50 -4.19
N GLY A 283 -10.59 -20.43 -4.29
CA GLY A 283 -10.91 -19.77 -5.56
C GLY A 283 -9.79 -18.92 -6.13
N GLN A 284 -8.66 -18.79 -5.47
CA GLN A 284 -7.54 -17.93 -5.82
C GLN A 284 -6.31 -18.71 -6.30
N ARG A 285 -5.41 -18.02 -6.97
CA ARG A 285 -4.06 -18.51 -7.27
C ARG A 285 -3.04 -17.81 -6.35
N ARG A 286 -3.00 -18.27 -5.09
CA ARG A 286 -2.16 -17.65 -4.04
C ARG A 286 -0.69 -18.05 -4.22
N ILE A 287 0.12 -17.10 -4.66
CA ILE A 287 1.57 -17.21 -4.86
C ILE A 287 2.28 -16.16 -4.01
N LEU A 288 1.93 -14.90 -4.18
CA LEU A 288 2.47 -13.79 -3.39
C LEU A 288 1.82 -13.74 -2.00
N THR A 289 0.56 -14.14 -1.93
CA THR A 289 -0.27 -14.09 -0.73
C THR A 289 -0.34 -15.43 0.03
N GLU A 290 0.38 -16.46 -0.40
CA GLU A 290 0.30 -17.81 0.17
C GLU A 290 0.59 -17.87 1.67
N ARG A 291 1.51 -17.00 2.15
CA ARG A 291 1.96 -16.97 3.54
C ARG A 291 1.20 -15.96 4.42
N TRP A 292 0.31 -15.16 3.83
CA TRP A 292 -0.44 -14.15 4.57
C TRP A 292 -1.38 -14.78 5.60
N GLY A 293 -1.39 -14.23 6.81
CA GLY A 293 -2.17 -14.73 7.92
C GLY A 293 -1.59 -16.01 8.56
N VAL A 294 -0.37 -16.41 8.16
CA VAL A 294 0.32 -17.62 8.68
C VAL A 294 1.65 -17.27 9.29
N ILE A 295 2.49 -16.48 8.59
CA ILE A 295 3.81 -16.08 9.09
C ILE A 295 3.72 -14.91 10.06
N ASP A 296 4.70 -14.82 10.96
CA ASP A 296 4.97 -13.62 11.75
C ASP A 296 5.82 -12.65 10.93
N PRO A 297 5.27 -11.53 10.42
CA PRO A 297 6.04 -10.60 9.60
C PRO A 297 7.14 -9.85 10.37
N GLY A 298 7.13 -9.91 11.69
CA GLY A 298 8.17 -9.36 12.56
C GLY A 298 9.29 -10.36 12.88
N ASP A 299 9.17 -11.63 12.50
CA ASP A 299 10.14 -12.68 12.80
C ASP A 299 10.84 -13.17 11.53
N ILE A 300 12.09 -12.76 11.32
CA ILE A 300 12.90 -13.18 10.18
C ILE A 300 13.13 -14.70 10.16
N ALA A 301 13.19 -15.36 11.34
CA ALA A 301 13.34 -16.79 11.41
C ALA A 301 12.11 -17.52 10.86
N ASP A 302 10.89 -17.01 11.13
CA ASP A 302 9.65 -17.54 10.56
C ASP A 302 9.62 -17.37 9.03
N ALA A 303 10.05 -16.20 8.54
CA ALA A 303 10.18 -15.95 7.10
C ALA A 303 11.21 -16.90 6.43
N MET A 304 12.35 -17.17 7.08
CA MET A 304 13.38 -18.07 6.56
C MET A 304 12.92 -19.52 6.56
N ARG A 305 12.19 -19.97 7.58
CA ARG A 305 11.56 -21.31 7.58
C ARG A 305 10.62 -21.52 6.38
N CYS A 306 10.00 -20.43 5.93
CA CYS A 306 9.16 -20.39 4.71
C CYS A 306 9.98 -20.14 3.43
N GLY A 307 11.32 -20.19 3.47
CA GLY A 307 12.23 -20.09 2.33
C GLY A 307 12.55 -18.67 1.86
N SER A 308 12.29 -17.62 2.67
CA SER A 308 12.77 -16.28 2.35
C SER A 308 14.29 -16.19 2.38
N TYR A 309 14.86 -15.38 1.50
CA TYR A 309 16.29 -15.13 1.30
C TYR A 309 17.11 -16.28 0.72
N ALA A 310 16.55 -17.49 0.59
CA ALA A 310 17.24 -18.63 -0.02
C ALA A 310 17.57 -18.35 -1.51
N THR A 311 16.59 -17.85 -2.26
CA THR A 311 16.78 -17.52 -3.68
C THR A 311 17.82 -16.41 -3.88
N PHE A 312 17.83 -15.43 -3.01
CA PHE A 312 18.84 -14.35 -3.05
C PHE A 312 20.24 -14.88 -2.77
N ALA A 313 20.39 -15.77 -1.75
CA ALA A 313 21.67 -16.36 -1.42
C ALA A 313 22.20 -17.28 -2.56
N GLU A 314 21.33 -18.06 -3.19
CA GLU A 314 21.66 -18.88 -4.35
C GLU A 314 22.16 -18.01 -5.52
N ALA A 315 21.47 -16.88 -5.80
CA ALA A 315 21.89 -15.94 -6.83
C ALA A 315 23.26 -15.29 -6.53
N LEU A 316 23.52 -14.93 -5.25
CA LEU A 316 24.83 -14.43 -4.82
C LEU A 316 25.93 -15.48 -4.94
N ALA A 317 25.64 -16.74 -4.54
CA ALA A 317 26.59 -17.83 -4.63
C ALA A 317 26.96 -18.16 -6.09
N ALA A 318 25.99 -18.05 -7.00
CA ALA A 318 26.24 -18.23 -8.44
C ALA A 318 27.13 -17.14 -9.04
N GLY A 319 27.15 -15.94 -8.46
CA GLY A 319 28.03 -14.85 -8.88
C GLY A 319 27.69 -14.25 -10.25
N ARG A 320 26.48 -14.50 -10.78
CA ARG A 320 26.03 -14.09 -12.12
C ARG A 320 24.73 -13.30 -12.05
N PRO A 321 24.80 -11.99 -11.76
CA PRO A 321 23.62 -11.14 -11.66
C PRO A 321 22.82 -11.04 -12.96
N GLU A 322 23.46 -11.23 -14.11
CA GLU A 322 22.82 -11.26 -15.42
C GLU A 322 21.82 -12.43 -15.58
N ASP A 323 22.04 -13.55 -14.90
CA ASP A 323 21.11 -14.69 -14.92
C ASP A 323 19.77 -14.33 -14.27
N VAL A 324 19.78 -13.48 -13.24
CA VAL A 324 18.55 -12.95 -12.61
C VAL A 324 17.79 -12.08 -13.62
N ILE A 325 18.48 -11.19 -14.35
CA ILE A 325 17.89 -10.37 -15.40
C ILE A 325 17.31 -11.25 -16.51
N ALA A 326 18.05 -12.24 -16.98
CA ALA A 326 17.65 -13.15 -18.05
C ALA A 326 16.38 -13.94 -17.64
N THR A 327 16.33 -14.45 -16.40
CA THR A 327 15.18 -15.19 -15.88
C THR A 327 13.93 -14.29 -15.81
N VAL A 328 14.06 -13.07 -15.25
CA VAL A 328 12.94 -12.13 -15.13
C VAL A 328 12.49 -11.63 -16.52
N LYS A 329 13.42 -11.46 -17.45
CA LYS A 329 13.13 -11.11 -18.85
C LYS A 329 12.36 -12.21 -19.57
N ALA A 330 12.82 -13.46 -19.44
CA ALA A 330 12.13 -14.63 -20.01
C ALA A 330 10.75 -14.86 -19.38
N ALA A 331 10.59 -14.55 -18.09
CA ALA A 331 9.31 -14.56 -17.38
C ALA A 331 8.35 -13.45 -17.85
N ARG A 332 8.80 -12.50 -18.66
CA ARG A 332 8.02 -11.33 -19.13
C ARG A 332 7.35 -10.57 -17.97
N LEU A 333 8.04 -10.44 -16.85
CA LEU A 333 7.48 -9.75 -15.69
C LEU A 333 7.24 -8.27 -16.02
N ALA A 334 5.98 -7.93 -16.27
CA ALA A 334 5.53 -6.55 -16.41
C ALA A 334 5.26 -5.93 -15.04
N GLY A 335 5.50 -4.63 -14.89
CA GLY A 335 5.23 -3.89 -13.65
C GLY A 335 3.78 -4.01 -13.20
N ARG A 336 3.54 -4.21 -11.90
CA ARG A 336 2.20 -4.41 -11.31
C ARG A 336 1.59 -3.12 -10.72
N GLY A 337 2.32 -1.99 -10.82
CA GLY A 337 1.86 -0.68 -10.34
C GLY A 337 0.97 0.11 -11.33
N GLY A 338 0.51 -0.50 -12.42
CA GLY A 338 -0.42 0.09 -13.39
C GLY A 338 0.15 0.39 -14.78
N ALA A 339 1.44 0.70 -14.90
CA ALA A 339 2.07 1.03 -16.20
C ALA A 339 2.49 -0.19 -17.03
N TYR A 340 2.58 -1.36 -16.46
CA TYR A 340 2.93 -2.64 -17.12
C TYR A 340 4.25 -2.64 -17.93
N PHE A 341 5.18 -1.76 -17.62
CA PHE A 341 6.50 -1.76 -18.26
C PHE A 341 7.34 -2.95 -17.77
N GLN A 342 8.10 -3.58 -18.66
CA GLN A 342 8.94 -4.76 -18.38
C GLN A 342 10.02 -4.45 -17.34
N ALA A 343 10.04 -5.15 -16.21
CA ALA A 343 10.97 -4.90 -15.11
C ALA A 343 12.45 -5.13 -15.53
N ALA A 344 12.70 -6.23 -16.24
CA ALA A 344 14.05 -6.61 -16.68
C ALA A 344 14.71 -5.57 -17.61
N ILE A 345 13.91 -4.84 -18.40
CA ILE A 345 14.44 -3.78 -19.30
C ILE A 345 15.04 -2.63 -18.46
N LYS A 346 14.36 -2.24 -17.38
CA LYS A 346 14.88 -1.23 -16.45
C LYS A 346 16.18 -1.70 -15.79
N TRP A 347 16.25 -2.95 -15.37
CA TRP A 347 17.44 -3.50 -14.70
C TRP A 347 18.64 -3.60 -15.65
N GLU A 348 18.39 -4.08 -16.86
CA GLU A 348 19.41 -4.17 -17.91
C GLU A 348 19.94 -2.79 -18.29
N GLY A 349 19.05 -1.79 -18.45
CA GLY A 349 19.41 -0.40 -18.72
C GLY A 349 20.29 0.19 -17.62
N ALA A 350 19.83 0.11 -16.36
CA ALA A 350 20.59 0.63 -15.22
C ALA A 350 21.93 -0.09 -15.01
N ARG A 351 21.99 -1.43 -15.26
CA ARG A 351 23.23 -2.18 -15.16
C ARG A 351 24.27 -1.71 -16.17
N ARG A 352 23.85 -1.44 -17.41
CA ARG A 352 24.73 -0.94 -18.49
C ARG A 352 25.09 0.55 -18.34
N ALA A 353 24.25 1.33 -17.68
CA ALA A 353 24.47 2.77 -17.51
C ALA A 353 25.76 3.04 -16.72
N HIS A 354 26.49 4.08 -17.13
CA HIS A 354 27.68 4.55 -16.44
C HIS A 354 27.31 5.35 -15.19
N GLY A 355 28.15 5.28 -14.16
CA GLY A 355 28.00 6.04 -12.92
C GLY A 355 27.76 5.17 -11.70
N SER A 356 28.20 5.69 -10.56
CA SER A 356 28.09 5.05 -9.23
C SER A 356 27.90 6.16 -8.18
N PRO A 357 27.16 5.90 -7.10
CA PRO A 357 26.37 4.70 -6.83
C PRO A 357 25.20 4.57 -7.80
N LYS A 358 24.65 3.34 -7.95
CA LYS A 358 23.35 3.10 -8.58
C LYS A 358 22.32 2.86 -7.51
N TYR A 359 21.07 3.25 -7.79
CA TYR A 359 19.98 3.19 -6.83
C TYR A 359 18.86 2.25 -7.27
N LEU A 360 18.25 1.57 -6.32
CA LEU A 360 16.94 0.95 -6.48
C LEU A 360 15.94 1.66 -5.57
N ILE A 361 14.77 2.01 -6.10
CA ILE A 361 13.65 2.52 -5.30
C ILE A 361 12.50 1.53 -5.38
N VAL A 362 12.07 1.06 -4.22
CA VAL A 362 10.83 0.32 -4.06
C VAL A 362 9.71 1.33 -3.94
N ASN A 363 8.86 1.38 -4.94
CA ASN A 363 7.72 2.28 -4.96
C ASN A 363 6.54 1.63 -4.21
N GLY A 364 6.42 1.97 -2.93
CA GLY A 364 5.31 1.66 -2.04
C GLY A 364 4.35 2.84 -1.84
N GLU A 365 4.39 3.80 -2.76
CA GLU A 365 3.45 4.92 -2.79
C GLU A 365 2.14 4.47 -3.42
N GLU A 366 1.22 4.00 -2.57
CA GLU A 366 -0.11 3.57 -2.95
C GLU A 366 -1.12 4.64 -2.48
N GLY A 367 -1.17 5.76 -3.22
CA GLY A 367 -1.96 6.95 -2.90
C GLY A 367 -3.27 7.06 -3.68
N GLU A 368 -3.75 6.02 -4.36
CA GLU A 368 -4.90 6.06 -5.26
C GLU A 368 -6.17 5.50 -4.57
N PRO A 369 -7.27 6.29 -4.45
CA PRO A 369 -8.50 5.82 -3.83
C PRO A 369 -9.07 4.54 -4.47
N GLY A 370 -9.41 3.56 -3.64
CA GLY A 370 -9.89 2.25 -4.10
C GLY A 370 -8.80 1.20 -4.27
N ILE A 371 -7.53 1.56 -4.06
CA ILE A 371 -6.37 0.67 -4.21
C ILE A 371 -5.68 0.52 -2.85
N PHE A 372 -5.46 -0.73 -2.40
CA PHE A 372 -4.92 -1.02 -1.07
C PHE A 372 -4.16 -2.36 -1.00
N LYS A 373 -3.65 -2.86 -2.14
CA LYS A 373 -2.97 -4.16 -2.25
C LYS A 373 -1.50 -4.12 -1.82
N ASP A 374 -0.76 -3.05 -2.19
CA ASP A 374 0.67 -2.92 -1.90
C ASP A 374 0.92 -2.73 -0.41
N ARG A 375 0.03 -1.98 0.26
CA ARG A 375 0.00 -1.85 1.71
C ARG A 375 -0.08 -3.23 2.39
N HIS A 376 -0.99 -4.09 1.95
CA HIS A 376 -1.13 -5.43 2.51
C HIS A 376 0.06 -6.35 2.21
N LEU A 377 0.71 -6.21 1.05
CA LEU A 377 1.97 -6.92 0.74
C LEU A 377 3.08 -6.53 1.73
N MET A 378 3.24 -5.22 2.00
CA MET A 378 4.23 -4.71 2.94
C MET A 378 3.93 -5.12 4.39
N GLU A 379 2.64 -5.13 4.78
CA GLU A 379 2.20 -5.49 6.13
C GLU A 379 2.27 -7.00 6.42
N SER A 380 1.99 -7.82 5.41
CA SER A 380 1.84 -9.28 5.59
C SER A 380 3.11 -10.07 5.35
N ASP A 381 3.96 -9.65 4.41
CA ASP A 381 5.18 -10.36 4.05
C ASP A 381 6.32 -9.41 3.62
N PRO A 382 6.80 -8.56 4.56
CA PRO A 382 7.86 -7.59 4.26
C PRO A 382 9.17 -8.25 3.85
N HIS A 383 9.43 -9.49 4.31
CA HIS A 383 10.65 -10.23 3.99
C HIS A 383 10.69 -10.71 2.54
N ARG A 384 9.56 -11.11 1.95
CA ARG A 384 9.46 -11.44 0.52
C ARG A 384 9.73 -10.22 -0.35
N LEU A 385 9.16 -9.08 0.00
CA LEU A 385 9.42 -7.81 -0.69
C LEU A 385 10.89 -7.44 -0.61
N LEU A 386 11.48 -7.53 0.58
CA LEU A 386 12.89 -7.19 0.81
C LEU A 386 13.83 -8.12 0.03
N GLU A 387 13.56 -9.43 0.00
CA GLU A 387 14.31 -10.38 -0.84
C GLU A 387 14.23 -10.02 -2.33
N GLY A 388 13.04 -9.66 -2.82
CA GLY A 388 12.85 -9.21 -4.20
C GLY A 388 13.60 -7.92 -4.51
N ALA A 389 13.64 -6.97 -3.58
CA ALA A 389 14.41 -5.75 -3.72
C ALA A 389 15.93 -6.01 -3.73
N LEU A 390 16.41 -6.93 -2.89
CA LEU A 390 17.82 -7.33 -2.86
C LEU A 390 18.23 -8.03 -4.16
N LEU A 391 17.41 -8.93 -4.70
CA LEU A 391 17.63 -9.58 -6.00
C LEU A 391 17.67 -8.56 -7.14
N ALA A 392 16.75 -7.60 -7.16
CA ALA A 392 16.72 -6.55 -8.17
C ALA A 392 17.94 -5.60 -8.07
N ALA A 393 18.36 -5.25 -6.85
CA ALA A 393 19.54 -4.44 -6.61
C ALA A 393 20.82 -5.16 -7.09
N TYR A 394 20.97 -6.43 -6.74
CA TYR A 394 22.07 -7.27 -7.21
C TYR A 394 22.11 -7.36 -8.74
N ALA A 395 20.95 -7.62 -9.35
CA ALA A 395 20.80 -7.70 -10.81
C ALA A 395 21.16 -6.38 -11.51
N ALA A 396 20.64 -5.26 -11.04
CA ALA A 396 20.87 -3.93 -11.63
C ALA A 396 22.24 -3.33 -11.27
N GLY A 397 22.96 -3.89 -10.29
CA GLY A 397 24.21 -3.34 -9.75
C GLY A 397 24.00 -2.13 -8.84
N ALA A 398 22.84 -2.04 -8.18
CA ALA A 398 22.55 -0.98 -7.23
C ALA A 398 23.15 -1.30 -5.86
N SER A 399 23.80 -0.32 -5.25
CA SER A 399 24.40 -0.42 -3.91
C SER A 399 23.58 0.26 -2.81
N ARG A 400 22.48 0.92 -3.19
CA ARG A 400 21.52 1.54 -2.25
C ARG A 400 20.10 1.29 -2.67
N ILE A 401 19.27 0.92 -1.70
CA ILE A 401 17.84 0.70 -1.85
C ILE A 401 17.09 1.72 -0.99
N TYR A 402 16.14 2.43 -1.58
CA TYR A 402 15.16 3.23 -0.86
C TYR A 402 13.80 2.50 -0.89
N LEU A 403 13.27 2.18 0.30
CA LEU A 403 11.89 1.73 0.46
C LEU A 403 11.05 3.00 0.64
N TYR A 404 10.37 3.44 -0.41
CA TYR A 404 9.52 4.64 -0.35
C TYR A 404 8.08 4.21 -0.09
N VAL A 405 7.54 4.65 1.05
CA VAL A 405 6.23 4.23 1.56
C VAL A 405 5.33 5.45 1.69
N HIS A 406 4.04 5.29 1.37
CA HIS A 406 3.03 6.33 1.56
C HIS A 406 3.03 6.86 3.00
N GLY A 407 2.86 8.18 3.18
CA GLY A 407 2.99 8.84 4.47
C GLY A 407 2.07 8.29 5.55
N GLU A 408 0.82 7.98 5.21
CA GLU A 408 -0.18 7.43 6.13
C GLU A 408 -0.13 5.89 6.29
N ALA A 409 0.88 5.21 5.74
CA ALA A 409 1.03 3.76 5.85
C ALA A 409 1.92 3.36 7.04
N ASP A 410 1.55 3.76 8.26
CA ASP A 410 2.35 3.57 9.48
C ASP A 410 2.70 2.10 9.73
N LEU A 411 1.70 1.20 9.63
CA LEU A 411 1.94 -0.23 9.86
C LEU A 411 2.87 -0.83 8.80
N SER A 412 2.74 -0.43 7.54
CA SER A 412 3.64 -0.84 6.46
C SER A 412 5.06 -0.37 6.71
N ALA A 413 5.26 0.90 7.11
CA ALA A 413 6.56 1.45 7.45
C ALA A 413 7.19 0.70 8.62
N GLN A 414 6.45 0.50 9.72
CA GLN A 414 6.90 -0.22 10.90
C GLN A 414 7.33 -1.66 10.58
N ARG A 415 6.55 -2.39 9.77
CA ARG A 415 6.88 -3.77 9.37
C ARG A 415 8.15 -3.83 8.51
N LEU A 416 8.29 -2.90 7.58
CA LEU A 416 9.49 -2.82 6.74
C LEU A 416 10.74 -2.40 7.53
N GLU A 417 10.63 -1.44 8.44
CA GLU A 417 11.74 -1.04 9.33
C GLU A 417 12.21 -2.24 10.17
N GLY A 418 11.28 -2.99 10.74
CA GLY A 418 11.58 -4.20 11.48
C GLY A 418 12.28 -5.26 10.61
N ALA A 419 11.78 -5.50 9.40
CA ALA A 419 12.37 -6.46 8.47
C ALA A 419 13.78 -6.04 8.02
N VAL A 420 14.01 -4.75 7.74
CA VAL A 420 15.34 -4.20 7.40
C VAL A 420 16.31 -4.34 8.56
N ALA A 421 15.88 -4.01 9.78
CA ALA A 421 16.71 -4.14 10.97
C ALA A 421 17.10 -5.60 11.21
N ALA A 422 16.15 -6.53 11.11
CA ALA A 422 16.41 -7.96 11.25
C ALA A 422 17.34 -8.48 10.16
N ALA A 423 17.11 -8.12 8.89
CA ALA A 423 17.94 -8.54 7.78
C ALA A 423 19.38 -8.00 7.90
N ARG A 424 19.56 -6.77 8.40
CA ARG A 424 20.88 -6.21 8.66
C ARG A 424 21.58 -6.99 9.78
N LEU A 425 20.88 -7.28 10.87
CA LEU A 425 21.43 -8.07 11.98
C LEU A 425 21.85 -9.49 11.54
N TRP A 426 21.12 -10.08 10.60
CA TRP A 426 21.39 -11.42 10.06
C TRP A 426 22.37 -11.42 8.87
N GLY A 427 23.01 -10.26 8.54
CA GLY A 427 24.05 -10.15 7.51
C GLY A 427 23.54 -10.24 6.07
N LEU A 428 22.23 -10.00 5.86
CA LEU A 428 21.58 -9.98 4.54
C LEU A 428 21.60 -8.59 3.92
N ILE A 429 21.98 -7.55 4.69
CA ILE A 429 22.12 -6.15 4.30
C ILE A 429 23.39 -5.61 4.93
N GLY A 430 24.11 -4.73 4.23
CA GLY A 430 25.33 -4.07 4.66
C GLY A 430 26.52 -4.44 3.80
N ASP A 431 27.72 -4.38 4.36
CA ASP A 431 28.95 -4.71 3.67
C ASP A 431 29.12 -6.22 3.48
N ARG A 432 29.55 -6.60 2.29
CA ARG A 432 29.88 -8.00 1.94
C ARG A 432 28.77 -8.97 2.37
N VAL A 433 27.57 -8.73 1.89
CA VAL A 433 26.37 -9.53 2.21
C VAL A 433 26.66 -11.02 2.11
N LEU A 434 26.36 -11.76 3.19
CA LEU A 434 26.69 -13.19 3.33
C LEU A 434 28.15 -13.54 3.03
N GLY A 435 29.09 -12.57 3.16
CA GLY A 435 30.50 -12.74 2.84
C GLY A 435 30.84 -12.68 1.33
N SER A 436 29.86 -12.34 0.49
CA SER A 436 30.04 -12.12 -0.96
C SER A 436 30.79 -10.82 -1.28
N GLY A 437 31.04 -10.56 -2.57
CA GLY A 437 31.53 -9.25 -3.06
C GLY A 437 30.44 -8.19 -3.18
N PHE A 438 29.18 -8.49 -2.87
CA PHE A 438 28.06 -7.58 -2.97
C PHE A 438 27.83 -6.84 -1.63
N SER A 439 27.71 -5.51 -1.70
CA SER A 439 27.36 -4.65 -0.57
C SER A 439 26.14 -3.82 -0.94
N VAL A 440 25.19 -3.68 -0.01
CA VAL A 440 23.96 -2.91 -0.23
C VAL A 440 23.45 -2.30 1.06
N GLU A 441 23.11 -1.01 1.01
CA GLU A 441 22.42 -0.32 2.09
C GLU A 441 20.93 -0.17 1.76
N VAL A 442 20.09 -0.32 2.79
CA VAL A 442 18.63 -0.18 2.67
C VAL A 442 18.16 0.88 3.65
N GLU A 443 17.41 1.83 3.15
CA GLU A 443 16.84 2.94 3.91
C GLU A 443 15.35 3.09 3.61
N LEU A 444 14.52 3.25 4.67
CA LEU A 444 13.11 3.57 4.51
C LEU A 444 12.93 5.09 4.45
N ARG A 445 12.08 5.55 3.53
CA ARG A 445 11.63 6.93 3.40
C ARG A 445 10.12 6.99 3.31
N ARG A 446 9.53 7.91 4.02
CA ARG A 446 8.08 8.13 4.00
C ARG A 446 7.73 9.33 3.12
N GLY A 447 6.71 9.18 2.31
CA GLY A 447 6.01 10.27 1.67
C GLY A 447 5.27 11.14 2.69
N ALA A 448 4.59 12.17 2.22
CA ALA A 448 3.72 13.01 3.04
C ALA A 448 2.40 13.29 2.31
N GLY A 449 1.83 12.25 1.70
CA GLY A 449 0.62 12.33 0.88
C GLY A 449 0.90 12.88 -0.52
N GLY A 450 -0.11 12.74 -1.37
CA GLY A 450 -0.06 13.19 -2.76
C GLY A 450 0.11 12.04 -3.75
N PHE A 451 -0.94 11.79 -4.53
CA PHE A 451 -0.97 10.73 -5.54
C PHE A 451 0.16 10.85 -6.58
N VAL A 452 0.61 12.08 -6.88
CA VAL A 452 1.71 12.32 -7.82
C VAL A 452 3.02 11.67 -7.40
N LEU A 453 3.22 11.35 -6.12
CA LEU A 453 4.39 10.64 -5.61
C LEU A 453 4.51 9.20 -6.13
N GLY A 454 3.43 8.61 -6.65
CA GLY A 454 3.47 7.33 -7.37
C GLY A 454 4.20 7.40 -8.71
N GLU A 455 4.33 8.62 -9.29
CA GLU A 455 5.11 8.85 -10.52
C GLU A 455 6.62 8.81 -10.20
N GLU A 456 7.37 7.99 -10.94
CA GLU A 456 8.76 7.64 -10.63
C GLU A 456 9.70 8.86 -10.47
N THR A 457 9.49 9.95 -11.22
CA THR A 457 10.35 11.14 -11.16
C THR A 457 9.90 12.11 -10.07
N ALA A 458 8.60 12.22 -9.79
CA ALA A 458 8.07 12.99 -8.66
C ALA A 458 8.51 12.40 -7.32
N LEU A 459 8.55 11.06 -7.22
CA LEU A 459 9.09 10.36 -6.07
C LEU A 459 10.57 10.70 -5.84
N MET A 460 11.38 10.73 -6.91
CA MET A 460 12.79 11.12 -6.82
C MET A 460 12.95 12.58 -6.36
N GLU A 461 12.13 13.52 -6.86
CA GLU A 461 12.14 14.92 -6.39
C GLU A 461 11.87 15.01 -4.87
N SER A 462 10.92 14.22 -4.35
CA SER A 462 10.65 14.12 -2.92
C SER A 462 11.85 13.62 -2.13
N LEU A 463 12.52 12.55 -2.59
CA LEU A 463 13.76 12.04 -1.97
C LEU A 463 14.89 13.06 -1.99
N GLU A 464 14.94 13.92 -3.01
CA GLU A 464 15.90 15.01 -3.13
C GLU A 464 15.53 16.27 -2.31
N GLY A 465 14.43 16.22 -1.53
CA GLY A 465 13.96 17.32 -0.70
C GLY A 465 13.34 18.46 -1.48
N ARG A 466 12.65 18.16 -2.58
CA ARG A 466 11.95 19.12 -3.44
C ARG A 466 10.46 18.83 -3.47
N ARG A 467 9.68 19.75 -4.08
CA ARG A 467 8.27 19.48 -4.37
C ARG A 467 8.13 18.32 -5.33
N ALA A 468 7.19 17.43 -5.09
CA ALA A 468 6.92 16.26 -5.92
C ALA A 468 6.33 16.67 -7.28
N MET A 469 7.18 17.04 -8.21
CA MET A 469 6.81 17.47 -9.56
C MET A 469 7.55 16.62 -10.59
N PRO A 470 6.85 15.95 -11.52
CA PRO A 470 7.48 15.08 -12.52
C PRO A 470 8.54 15.78 -13.37
N ARG A 471 9.57 15.04 -13.74
CA ARG A 471 10.62 15.48 -14.67
C ARG A 471 10.20 15.21 -16.12
N ALA A 472 10.69 16.01 -17.05
CA ALA A 472 10.60 15.67 -18.47
C ALA A 472 11.48 14.45 -18.77
N LYS A 473 11.04 13.61 -19.69
CA LYS A 473 11.79 12.45 -20.20
C LYS A 473 12.00 12.62 -21.71
N PRO A 474 13.17 12.35 -22.29
CA PRO A 474 14.43 11.95 -21.67
C PRO A 474 15.12 13.08 -20.86
N PRO A 475 16.10 12.77 -19.94
CA PRO A 475 16.65 11.45 -19.69
C PRO A 475 15.71 10.56 -18.86
N PHE A 476 15.82 9.23 -19.04
CA PHE A 476 15.09 8.28 -18.21
C PHE A 476 15.83 8.01 -16.88
N PRO A 477 15.13 7.61 -15.81
CA PRO A 477 15.75 7.34 -14.50
C PRO A 477 16.90 6.32 -14.56
N VAL A 478 16.82 5.35 -15.46
CA VAL A 478 17.87 4.34 -15.63
C VAL A 478 19.19 4.92 -16.12
N ASP A 479 19.16 6.09 -16.77
CA ASP A 479 20.33 6.81 -17.25
C ASP A 479 20.73 7.92 -16.27
N SER A 480 19.76 8.73 -15.81
CA SER A 480 19.96 9.88 -14.94
C SER A 480 18.75 10.07 -14.01
N GLY A 481 18.73 9.34 -12.89
CA GLY A 481 17.66 9.32 -11.92
C GLY A 481 17.96 10.13 -10.65
N LEU A 482 17.95 9.47 -9.51
CA LEU A 482 18.15 10.05 -8.18
C LEU A 482 19.57 10.66 -8.08
N TRP A 483 19.65 11.96 -7.76
CA TRP A 483 20.89 12.76 -7.75
C TRP A 483 21.70 12.65 -9.05
N GLY A 484 21.03 12.49 -10.19
CA GLY A 484 21.67 12.35 -11.49
C GLY A 484 22.39 11.01 -11.71
N ARG A 485 22.07 9.99 -10.92
CA ARG A 485 22.67 8.66 -11.00
C ARG A 485 21.70 7.63 -11.55
N PRO A 486 22.18 6.53 -12.16
CA PRO A 486 21.31 5.48 -12.65
C PRO A 486 20.40 4.93 -11.55
N THR A 487 19.11 4.91 -11.80
CA THR A 487 18.10 4.54 -10.80
C THR A 487 17.04 3.64 -11.40
N VAL A 488 16.79 2.51 -10.74
CA VAL A 488 15.67 1.62 -11.02
C VAL A 488 14.53 1.93 -10.05
N ILE A 489 13.33 2.05 -10.55
CA ILE A 489 12.12 2.19 -9.73
C ILE A 489 11.16 1.04 -10.08
N ASN A 490 10.78 0.24 -9.08
CA ASN A 490 9.81 -0.84 -9.22
C ASN A 490 8.76 -0.81 -8.10
N ASN A 491 7.53 -1.18 -8.45
CA ASN A 491 6.42 -1.30 -7.51
C ASN A 491 6.60 -2.49 -6.56
N VAL A 492 5.97 -2.43 -5.39
CA VAL A 492 5.97 -3.45 -4.32
C VAL A 492 5.56 -4.83 -4.84
N GLU A 493 4.40 -4.95 -5.50
CA GLU A 493 3.92 -6.24 -6.01
C GLU A 493 4.87 -6.83 -7.06
N THR A 494 5.45 -5.99 -7.92
CA THR A 494 6.43 -6.42 -8.91
C THR A 494 7.64 -7.08 -8.26
N LEU A 495 8.22 -6.43 -7.24
CA LEU A 495 9.39 -6.95 -6.54
C LEU A 495 9.08 -8.20 -5.71
N SER A 496 7.89 -8.26 -5.10
CA SER A 496 7.45 -9.44 -4.35
C SER A 496 7.32 -10.69 -5.22
N ALA A 497 7.13 -10.55 -6.55
CA ALA A 497 7.09 -11.68 -7.47
C ALA A 497 8.49 -12.21 -7.85
N VAL A 498 9.54 -11.40 -7.74
CA VAL A 498 10.89 -11.74 -8.20
C VAL A 498 11.47 -13.00 -7.56
N PRO A 499 11.43 -13.20 -6.22
CA PRO A 499 11.98 -14.40 -5.59
C PRO A 499 11.34 -15.69 -6.12
N VAL A 500 10.02 -15.66 -6.32
CA VAL A 500 9.27 -16.82 -6.81
C VAL A 500 9.62 -17.13 -8.28
N ILE A 501 9.75 -16.10 -9.11
CA ILE A 501 10.12 -16.23 -10.52
C ILE A 501 11.53 -16.82 -10.66
N VAL A 502 12.49 -16.29 -9.92
CA VAL A 502 13.89 -16.76 -9.97
C VAL A 502 13.98 -18.19 -9.47
N ARG A 503 13.27 -18.53 -8.40
CA ARG A 503 13.27 -19.87 -7.80
C ARG A 503 12.60 -20.93 -8.68
N ARG A 504 11.42 -20.62 -9.24
CA ARG A 504 10.60 -21.59 -10.00
C ARG A 504 10.86 -21.55 -11.51
N GLY A 505 11.56 -20.55 -11.99
CA GLY A 505 11.91 -20.36 -13.38
C GLY A 505 10.83 -19.66 -14.22
N ALA A 506 11.29 -19.08 -15.32
CA ALA A 506 10.47 -18.27 -16.23
C ALA A 506 9.32 -19.07 -16.88
N ALA A 507 9.57 -20.30 -17.29
CA ALA A 507 8.55 -21.13 -17.94
C ALA A 507 7.36 -21.40 -17.04
N TRP A 508 7.61 -21.65 -15.74
CA TRP A 508 6.55 -21.83 -14.77
C TRP A 508 5.69 -20.57 -14.62
N TRP A 509 6.33 -19.40 -14.52
CA TRP A 509 5.60 -18.14 -14.37
C TRP A 509 4.79 -17.78 -15.62
N THR A 510 5.34 -17.97 -16.81
CA THR A 510 4.65 -17.68 -18.07
C THR A 510 3.50 -18.62 -18.37
N ALA A 511 3.47 -19.81 -17.77
CA ALA A 511 2.36 -20.75 -17.84
C ALA A 511 1.13 -20.34 -17.00
N LEU A 512 1.30 -19.39 -16.07
CA LEU A 512 0.22 -18.88 -15.23
C LEU A 512 -0.59 -17.81 -15.98
N GLY A 513 -1.81 -18.14 -16.34
CA GLY A 513 -2.74 -17.25 -17.00
C GLY A 513 -2.29 -16.72 -18.36
N ARG A 514 -3.16 -15.99 -19.04
CA ARG A 514 -2.90 -15.40 -20.38
C ARG A 514 -1.93 -14.21 -20.33
N GLY A 515 -1.86 -13.51 -19.18
CA GLY A 515 -1.06 -12.32 -18.99
C GLY A 515 0.29 -12.57 -18.29
N HIS A 516 0.69 -13.81 -18.14
CA HIS A 516 1.89 -14.29 -17.48
C HIS A 516 1.97 -13.92 -15.99
N GLY A 517 1.77 -14.89 -15.13
CA GLY A 517 1.79 -14.77 -13.68
C GLY A 517 0.45 -14.33 -13.07
N THR A 518 0.55 -13.86 -11.84
CA THR A 518 -0.62 -13.43 -11.06
C THR A 518 -0.64 -11.91 -10.85
N LYS A 519 -1.79 -11.44 -10.35
CA LYS A 519 -1.98 -10.09 -9.85
C LYS A 519 -2.89 -10.07 -8.64
N CYS A 520 -2.54 -9.21 -7.68
CA CYS A 520 -3.38 -8.91 -6.54
C CYS A 520 -4.44 -7.84 -6.91
N PHE A 521 -5.69 -8.09 -6.52
CA PHE A 521 -6.80 -7.15 -6.68
C PHE A 521 -7.41 -6.82 -5.33
N GLY A 522 -7.59 -5.53 -5.05
CA GLY A 522 -8.37 -5.04 -3.94
C GLY A 522 -9.84 -4.91 -4.37
N LEU A 523 -10.75 -5.62 -3.70
CA LEU A 523 -12.18 -5.63 -3.98
C LEU A 523 -12.93 -4.81 -2.93
N SER A 524 -13.73 -3.82 -3.34
CA SER A 524 -14.48 -2.93 -2.45
C SER A 524 -15.74 -2.38 -3.12
N GLY A 525 -16.44 -1.45 -2.45
CA GLY A 525 -17.74 -0.94 -2.91
C GLY A 525 -18.88 -1.90 -2.55
N HIS A 526 -19.89 -1.99 -3.41
CA HIS A 526 -21.09 -2.81 -3.19
C HIS A 526 -20.82 -4.30 -3.46
N VAL A 527 -20.00 -4.93 -2.62
CA VAL A 527 -19.71 -6.36 -2.62
C VAL A 527 -20.00 -6.99 -1.27
N ARG A 528 -20.35 -8.26 -1.24
CA ARG A 528 -20.64 -8.98 0.01
C ARG A 528 -19.38 -9.30 0.82
N ARG A 529 -18.28 -9.55 0.14
CA ARG A 529 -17.00 -9.93 0.73
C ARG A 529 -15.86 -9.06 0.17
N PRO A 530 -15.67 -7.84 0.70
CA PRO A 530 -14.55 -7.00 0.32
C PRO A 530 -13.22 -7.56 0.87
N GLY A 531 -12.14 -7.41 0.10
CA GLY A 531 -10.82 -7.91 0.52
C GLY A 531 -9.81 -7.89 -0.60
N ILE A 532 -8.73 -8.66 -0.45
CA ILE A 532 -7.69 -8.80 -1.47
C ILE A 532 -7.68 -10.23 -1.99
N VAL A 533 -7.67 -10.37 -3.29
CA VAL A 533 -7.58 -11.64 -4.00
C VAL A 533 -6.37 -11.66 -4.92
N GLU A 534 -5.73 -12.81 -5.06
CA GLU A 534 -4.67 -13.04 -6.04
C GLU A 534 -5.18 -13.99 -7.12
N MET A 535 -5.19 -13.49 -8.36
CA MET A 535 -5.71 -14.22 -9.52
C MET A 535 -4.66 -14.33 -10.62
N GLU A 536 -4.77 -15.34 -11.45
CA GLU A 536 -3.98 -15.40 -12.69
C GLU A 536 -4.33 -14.23 -13.61
N MET A 537 -3.33 -13.61 -14.21
CA MET A 537 -3.56 -12.55 -15.20
C MET A 537 -4.33 -13.08 -16.39
N GLY A 538 -5.46 -12.42 -16.71
CA GLY A 538 -6.37 -12.87 -17.75
C GLY A 538 -7.53 -13.76 -17.28
N ALA A 539 -7.71 -13.90 -15.96
CA ALA A 539 -8.99 -14.30 -15.40
C ALA A 539 -10.07 -13.28 -15.82
N THR A 540 -11.30 -13.73 -16.02
CA THR A 540 -12.41 -12.83 -16.37
C THR A 540 -12.80 -11.97 -15.17
N LEU A 541 -13.36 -10.79 -15.45
CA LEU A 541 -13.86 -9.92 -14.37
C LEU A 541 -14.96 -10.64 -13.55
N ARG A 542 -15.76 -11.49 -14.17
CA ARG A 542 -16.74 -12.33 -13.48
C ARG A 542 -16.10 -13.29 -12.47
N GLU A 543 -15.03 -13.98 -12.87
CA GLU A 543 -14.30 -14.89 -11.96
C GLU A 543 -13.72 -14.14 -10.77
N VAL A 544 -13.13 -12.96 -10.98
CA VAL A 544 -12.61 -12.12 -9.90
C VAL A 544 -13.71 -11.68 -8.94
N LEU A 545 -14.85 -11.20 -9.47
CA LEU A 545 -15.98 -10.72 -8.66
C LEU A 545 -16.76 -11.86 -7.97
N ALA A 546 -16.71 -13.08 -8.51
CA ALA A 546 -17.36 -14.25 -7.88
C ALA A 546 -16.82 -14.49 -6.46
N LEU A 547 -15.52 -14.25 -6.22
CA LEU A 547 -14.91 -14.33 -4.88
C LEU A 547 -15.53 -13.31 -3.92
N ALA A 548 -15.81 -12.10 -4.39
CA ALA A 548 -16.47 -11.06 -3.61
C ALA A 548 -17.96 -11.30 -3.36
N GLY A 549 -18.50 -12.42 -3.84
CA GLY A 549 -19.92 -12.79 -3.71
C GLY A 549 -20.75 -12.55 -4.96
N GLY A 550 -20.11 -12.13 -6.07
CA GLY A 550 -20.66 -12.10 -7.44
C GLY A 550 -21.76 -11.08 -7.72
N LYS A 551 -22.47 -10.60 -6.71
CA LYS A 551 -23.61 -9.68 -6.81
C LYS A 551 -23.57 -8.64 -5.69
N PRO A 552 -24.13 -7.43 -5.94
CA PRO A 552 -24.40 -6.46 -4.90
C PRO A 552 -25.28 -7.02 -3.76
N PRO A 553 -25.42 -6.29 -2.65
CA PRO A 553 -26.38 -6.61 -1.61
C PRO A 553 -27.81 -6.82 -2.16
N ALA A 554 -28.64 -7.55 -1.40
CA ALA A 554 -29.99 -7.91 -1.83
C ALA A 554 -30.83 -6.67 -2.18
N GLY A 555 -31.55 -6.74 -3.31
CA GLY A 555 -32.43 -5.68 -3.81
C GLY A 555 -31.78 -4.71 -4.79
N HIS A 556 -30.49 -4.78 -5.01
CA HIS A 556 -29.75 -3.92 -5.94
C HIS A 556 -29.16 -4.68 -7.12
N ARG A 557 -28.92 -3.95 -8.22
CA ARG A 557 -28.28 -4.47 -9.44
C ARG A 557 -26.90 -3.85 -9.60
N LEU A 558 -25.93 -4.65 -10.04
CA LEU A 558 -24.63 -4.14 -10.44
C LEU A 558 -24.80 -3.18 -11.62
N GLN A 559 -24.42 -1.92 -11.43
CA GLN A 559 -24.55 -0.87 -12.43
C GLN A 559 -23.22 -0.64 -13.15
N ALA A 560 -22.13 -0.52 -12.41
CA ALA A 560 -20.80 -0.26 -12.96
C ALA A 560 -19.69 -0.88 -12.12
N ILE A 561 -18.52 -1.05 -12.71
CA ILE A 561 -17.31 -1.46 -12.03
C ILE A 561 -16.21 -0.44 -12.35
N LEU A 562 -15.65 0.22 -11.34
CA LEU A 562 -14.47 1.05 -11.48
C LEU A 562 -13.22 0.19 -11.30
N ILE A 563 -12.33 0.19 -12.28
CA ILE A 563 -11.06 -0.55 -12.22
C ILE A 563 -9.90 0.43 -12.37
N GLY A 564 -8.92 0.36 -11.45
CA GLY A 564 -7.73 1.22 -11.46
C GLY A 564 -7.96 2.59 -10.81
N GLY A 565 -8.97 2.74 -9.97
CA GLY A 565 -9.22 3.97 -9.20
C GLY A 565 -9.46 5.21 -10.08
N PRO A 566 -9.11 6.43 -9.61
CA PRO A 566 -9.25 7.68 -10.35
C PRO A 566 -8.48 7.74 -11.67
N SER A 567 -7.44 6.96 -11.83
CA SER A 567 -6.66 6.81 -13.07
C SER A 567 -7.20 5.69 -13.98
N GLY A 568 -8.29 5.06 -13.60
CA GLY A 568 -8.86 3.91 -14.28
C GLY A 568 -10.11 4.23 -15.08
N SER A 569 -10.88 3.17 -15.37
CA SER A 569 -12.06 3.23 -16.22
C SER A 569 -13.28 2.66 -15.52
N LEU A 570 -14.46 3.22 -15.83
CA LEU A 570 -15.75 2.65 -15.51
C LEU A 570 -16.11 1.59 -16.57
N ILE A 571 -16.42 0.38 -16.11
CA ILE A 571 -16.72 -0.77 -16.94
C ILE A 571 -18.20 -1.14 -16.75
N HIS A 572 -18.93 -1.29 -17.86
CA HIS A 572 -20.31 -1.74 -17.83
C HIS A 572 -20.37 -3.27 -17.56
N PRO A 573 -21.38 -3.78 -16.82
CA PRO A 573 -21.51 -5.21 -16.52
C PRO A 573 -21.56 -6.15 -17.75
N ARG A 574 -21.83 -5.63 -18.95
CA ARG A 574 -21.77 -6.41 -20.22
C ARG A 574 -20.38 -6.99 -20.49
N HIS A 575 -19.32 -6.42 -19.87
CA HIS A 575 -17.92 -6.83 -20.03
C HIS A 575 -17.43 -7.80 -18.93
N LEU A 576 -18.33 -8.37 -18.13
CA LEU A 576 -17.97 -9.28 -17.05
C LEU A 576 -17.19 -10.51 -17.51
N ASP A 577 -17.44 -10.97 -18.74
CA ASP A 577 -16.79 -12.16 -19.32
C ASP A 577 -15.50 -11.84 -20.07
N GLU A 578 -15.11 -10.56 -20.13
CA GLU A 578 -13.83 -10.13 -20.68
C GLU A 578 -12.67 -10.46 -19.75
N PRO A 579 -11.51 -10.85 -20.31
CA PRO A 579 -10.31 -11.09 -19.51
C PRO A 579 -9.73 -9.79 -18.96
N VAL A 580 -9.30 -9.81 -17.70
CA VAL A 580 -8.62 -8.68 -17.07
C VAL A 580 -7.16 -8.67 -17.51
N LEU A 581 -6.85 -7.86 -18.53
CA LEU A 581 -5.52 -7.80 -19.18
C LEU A 581 -5.10 -6.36 -19.50
N PRO A 582 -3.80 -6.04 -19.38
CA PRO A 582 -3.27 -4.76 -19.83
C PRO A 582 -3.55 -4.53 -21.32
N GLY A 583 -4.07 -3.35 -21.65
CA GLY A 583 -4.42 -2.97 -23.02
C GLY A 583 -5.72 -3.58 -23.55
N GLY A 584 -6.41 -4.40 -22.75
CA GLY A 584 -7.75 -4.92 -23.08
C GLY A 584 -8.86 -3.95 -22.66
N THR A 585 -10.11 -4.30 -23.00
CA THR A 585 -11.31 -3.57 -22.54
C THR A 585 -11.35 -3.46 -21.03
N VAL A 586 -11.04 -4.54 -20.34
CA VAL A 586 -10.91 -4.59 -18.88
C VAL A 586 -9.43 -4.51 -18.49
N ASN A 587 -8.93 -3.27 -18.41
CA ASN A 587 -7.55 -3.02 -18.01
C ASN A 587 -7.43 -3.06 -16.48
N PRO A 588 -6.55 -3.91 -15.90
CA PRO A 588 -6.43 -4.06 -14.46
C PRO A 588 -5.91 -2.81 -13.73
N GLY A 589 -5.31 -1.84 -14.43
CA GLY A 589 -4.69 -0.67 -13.81
C GLY A 589 -3.73 -1.07 -12.67
N SER A 590 -3.77 -0.36 -11.56
CA SER A 590 -2.99 -0.67 -10.35
C SER A 590 -3.59 -1.82 -9.50
N GLY A 591 -4.82 -2.29 -9.81
CA GLY A 591 -5.43 -3.49 -9.19
C GLY A 591 -6.56 -3.22 -8.20
N GLY A 592 -7.10 -2.00 -8.14
CA GLY A 592 -8.33 -1.72 -7.39
C GLY A 592 -9.57 -2.00 -8.23
N ILE A 593 -10.54 -2.68 -7.65
CA ILE A 593 -11.86 -2.95 -8.25
C ILE A 593 -12.92 -2.49 -7.26
N VAL A 594 -13.69 -1.46 -7.66
CA VAL A 594 -14.81 -0.93 -6.88
C VAL A 594 -16.10 -1.20 -7.62
N THR A 595 -16.98 -2.00 -7.04
CA THR A 595 -18.30 -2.26 -7.60
C THR A 595 -19.30 -1.20 -7.18
N LEU A 596 -20.14 -0.79 -8.09
CA LEU A 596 -21.17 0.22 -7.92
C LEU A 596 -22.51 -0.38 -8.31
N ASP A 597 -23.49 -0.30 -7.43
CA ASP A 597 -24.85 -0.72 -7.72
C ASP A 597 -25.72 0.47 -8.15
N ASP A 598 -26.99 0.21 -8.42
CA ASP A 598 -27.95 1.17 -8.95
C ASP A 598 -28.43 2.21 -7.91
N SER A 599 -27.89 2.24 -6.71
CA SER A 599 -28.14 3.29 -5.72
C SER A 599 -27.27 4.55 -5.93
N VAL A 600 -26.19 4.46 -6.71
CA VAL A 600 -25.28 5.58 -6.93
C VAL A 600 -25.41 6.18 -8.33
N SER A 601 -25.22 7.48 -8.43
CA SER A 601 -25.18 8.22 -9.70
C SER A 601 -23.78 8.08 -10.35
N ILE A 602 -23.72 7.60 -11.58
CA ILE A 602 -22.46 7.52 -12.37
C ILE A 602 -21.83 8.90 -12.54
N ALA A 603 -22.63 9.93 -12.82
CA ALA A 603 -22.13 11.31 -12.93
C ALA A 603 -21.47 11.81 -11.64
N ASP A 604 -22.04 11.46 -10.47
CA ASP A 604 -21.47 11.82 -9.17
C ASP A 604 -20.17 11.06 -8.88
N VAL A 605 -20.09 9.80 -9.29
CA VAL A 605 -18.84 9.01 -9.20
C VAL A 605 -17.76 9.66 -10.05
N VAL A 606 -18.01 9.96 -11.32
CA VAL A 606 -17.04 10.60 -12.21
C VAL A 606 -16.62 11.96 -11.67
N ARG A 607 -17.55 12.76 -11.15
CA ARG A 607 -17.24 14.05 -10.51
C ARG A 607 -16.28 13.87 -9.33
N ASN A 608 -16.54 12.91 -8.45
CA ASN A 608 -15.66 12.61 -7.32
C ASN A 608 -14.24 12.22 -7.76
N LEU A 609 -14.11 11.39 -8.81
CA LEU A 609 -12.82 10.99 -9.36
C LEU A 609 -12.06 12.19 -9.98
N LEU A 610 -12.76 13.09 -10.68
CA LEU A 610 -12.17 14.32 -11.21
C LEU A 610 -11.81 15.32 -10.11
N ASP A 611 -12.63 15.44 -9.06
CA ASP A 611 -12.31 16.25 -7.88
C ASP A 611 -10.99 15.80 -7.24
N PHE A 612 -10.80 14.50 -7.07
CA PHE A 612 -9.54 13.93 -6.60
C PHE A 612 -8.38 14.29 -7.54
N ASN A 613 -8.50 14.00 -8.84
CA ASN A 613 -7.44 14.28 -9.81
C ASN A 613 -7.09 15.78 -9.89
N THR A 614 -8.06 16.66 -9.68
CA THR A 614 -7.85 18.12 -9.67
C THR A 614 -7.07 18.54 -8.43
N ARG A 615 -7.42 18.04 -7.24
CA ARG A 615 -6.70 18.33 -5.98
C ARG A 615 -5.28 17.79 -6.00
N GLU A 616 -5.10 16.59 -6.54
CA GLU A 616 -3.82 15.88 -6.60
C GLU A 616 -2.91 16.35 -7.75
N SER A 617 -3.37 17.26 -8.59
CA SER A 617 -2.53 17.87 -9.62
C SER A 617 -1.37 18.62 -8.98
N CYS A 618 -0.13 18.25 -9.30
CA CYS A 618 1.07 18.97 -8.82
C CYS A 618 1.19 20.41 -9.37
N GLY A 619 0.31 20.81 -10.29
CA GLY A 619 0.26 22.14 -10.88
C GLY A 619 1.32 22.45 -11.96
N LYS A 620 2.22 21.51 -12.28
CA LYS A 620 3.34 21.78 -13.18
C LYS A 620 2.94 22.03 -14.64
N CYS A 621 2.08 21.19 -15.21
CA CYS A 621 1.66 21.31 -16.61
C CYS A 621 0.23 21.84 -16.73
N THR A 622 0.02 22.79 -17.68
CA THR A 622 -1.27 23.44 -17.89
C THR A 622 -2.40 22.48 -18.26
N PRO A 623 -2.21 21.46 -19.14
CA PRO A 623 -3.29 20.54 -19.50
C PRO A 623 -3.88 19.82 -18.30
N CYS A 624 -3.05 19.34 -17.36
CA CYS A 624 -3.53 18.70 -16.13
C CYS A 624 -4.16 19.75 -15.19
N ARG A 625 -3.42 20.81 -14.81
CA ARG A 625 -3.86 21.80 -13.82
C ARG A 625 -5.19 22.48 -14.20
N GLU A 626 -5.28 23.01 -15.40
CA GLU A 626 -6.47 23.74 -15.86
C GLU A 626 -7.52 22.81 -16.45
N GLY A 627 -7.07 21.77 -17.18
CA GLY A 627 -7.96 20.86 -17.90
C GLY A 627 -8.80 19.99 -16.98
N THR A 628 -8.23 19.42 -15.89
CA THR A 628 -9.00 18.63 -14.94
C THR A 628 -10.01 19.49 -14.19
N ALA A 629 -9.64 20.69 -13.77
CA ALA A 629 -10.54 21.65 -13.15
C ALA A 629 -11.70 22.01 -14.08
N ARG A 630 -11.41 22.27 -15.36
CA ARG A 630 -12.42 22.61 -16.35
C ARG A 630 -13.36 21.44 -16.66
N LEU A 631 -12.83 20.22 -16.79
CA LEU A 631 -13.64 19.02 -16.97
C LEU A 631 -14.61 18.81 -15.79
N ARG A 632 -14.14 19.00 -14.55
CA ARG A 632 -14.99 18.97 -13.36
C ARG A 632 -16.12 20.00 -13.43
N ASP A 633 -15.80 21.25 -13.79
CA ASP A 633 -16.79 22.33 -13.87
C ASP A 633 -17.83 22.07 -14.98
N MET A 634 -17.44 21.44 -16.09
CA MET A 634 -18.34 21.04 -17.17
C MET A 634 -19.35 19.98 -16.72
N LEU A 635 -18.98 19.07 -15.81
CA LEU A 635 -19.89 18.06 -15.27
C LEU A 635 -20.99 18.60 -14.35
N VAL A 636 -20.83 19.82 -13.82
CA VAL A 636 -21.86 20.48 -13.00
C VAL A 636 -22.78 21.41 -13.81
N GLY A 637 -22.77 21.32 -15.14
CA GLY A 637 -23.68 22.06 -16.00
C GLY A 637 -23.20 23.46 -16.38
N GLY A 638 -21.90 23.65 -16.49
CA GLY A 638 -21.33 24.91 -17.00
C GLY A 638 -21.78 25.19 -18.45
N PRO A 639 -21.83 26.50 -18.88
CA PRO A 639 -22.19 26.83 -20.22
C PRO A 639 -21.25 26.16 -21.25
N ARG A 640 -21.83 25.51 -22.28
CA ARG A 640 -21.16 24.71 -23.32
C ARG A 640 -20.71 23.31 -22.88
N ALA A 641 -21.26 22.74 -21.81
CA ALA A 641 -20.99 21.37 -21.40
C ALA A 641 -21.81 20.40 -22.25
N THR A 642 -21.28 19.98 -23.40
CA THR A 642 -21.81 18.89 -24.20
C THR A 642 -20.89 17.67 -24.12
N ALA A 643 -21.40 16.48 -24.35
CA ALA A 643 -20.58 15.25 -24.37
C ALA A 643 -19.38 15.38 -25.33
N ASP A 644 -19.55 16.06 -26.47
CA ASP A 644 -18.48 16.25 -27.45
C ASP A 644 -17.40 17.23 -26.94
N SER A 645 -17.79 18.34 -26.34
CA SER A 645 -16.82 19.29 -25.76
C SER A 645 -16.05 18.70 -24.58
N ILE A 646 -16.69 17.85 -23.77
CA ILE A 646 -16.05 17.10 -22.69
C ILE A 646 -15.04 16.10 -23.28
N ARG A 647 -15.43 15.38 -24.34
CA ARG A 647 -14.55 14.42 -25.03
C ARG A 647 -13.31 15.13 -25.61
N GLU A 648 -13.51 16.23 -26.33
CA GLU A 648 -12.43 17.02 -26.92
C GLU A 648 -11.43 17.52 -25.87
N LEU A 649 -11.90 18.13 -24.79
CA LEU A 649 -11.02 18.58 -23.71
C LEU A 649 -10.32 17.41 -23.00
N SER A 650 -11.03 16.29 -22.81
CA SER A 650 -10.45 15.09 -22.23
C SER A 650 -9.27 14.54 -23.05
N GLU A 651 -9.40 14.53 -24.38
CA GLU A 651 -8.31 14.13 -25.27
C GLU A 651 -7.12 15.11 -25.22
N VAL A 652 -7.37 16.42 -25.12
CA VAL A 652 -6.31 17.41 -24.93
C VAL A 652 -5.56 17.16 -23.63
N VAL A 653 -6.26 16.95 -22.51
CA VAL A 653 -5.65 16.65 -21.22
C VAL A 653 -4.84 15.35 -21.28
N ARG A 654 -5.40 14.31 -21.88
CA ARG A 654 -4.76 12.99 -22.02
C ARG A 654 -3.46 13.05 -22.84
N LEU A 655 -3.46 13.76 -23.97
CA LEU A 655 -2.35 13.78 -24.91
C LEU A 655 -1.25 14.78 -24.54
N ALA A 656 -1.62 15.92 -23.92
CA ALA A 656 -0.70 17.00 -23.67
C ALA A 656 -0.17 17.08 -22.22
N SER A 657 -0.66 16.24 -21.30
CA SER A 657 -0.16 16.19 -19.93
C SER A 657 1.23 15.55 -19.85
N LEU A 658 2.06 16.09 -18.93
CA LEU A 658 3.46 15.67 -18.78
C LEU A 658 3.63 14.26 -18.24
N CYS A 659 2.77 13.82 -17.32
CA CYS A 659 2.91 12.54 -16.60
C CYS A 659 1.62 11.72 -16.62
N GLY A 660 1.75 10.47 -16.15
CA GLY A 660 0.66 9.50 -16.11
C GLY A 660 -0.58 9.95 -15.35
N LEU A 661 -0.44 10.80 -14.31
CA LEU A 661 -1.60 11.33 -13.58
C LEU A 661 -2.51 12.14 -14.53
N GLY A 662 -1.99 13.19 -15.16
CA GLY A 662 -2.79 13.99 -16.09
C GLY A 662 -3.24 13.23 -17.33
N GLN A 663 -2.43 12.28 -17.82
CA GLN A 663 -2.79 11.44 -18.98
C GLN A 663 -3.93 10.46 -18.65
N ALA A 664 -4.01 9.98 -17.42
CA ALA A 664 -5.02 9.03 -16.98
C ALA A 664 -6.27 9.71 -16.37
N ALA A 665 -6.16 10.93 -15.85
CA ALA A 665 -7.27 11.64 -15.21
C ALA A 665 -8.59 11.67 -16.03
N PRO A 666 -8.57 11.80 -17.36
CA PRO A 666 -9.79 11.77 -18.16
C PRO A 666 -10.36 10.38 -18.45
N LEU A 667 -9.66 9.28 -18.11
CA LEU A 667 -10.11 7.94 -18.48
C LEU A 667 -11.45 7.57 -17.85
N SER A 668 -11.69 7.98 -16.62
CA SER A 668 -12.96 7.73 -15.93
C SER A 668 -14.13 8.42 -16.63
N ILE A 669 -13.98 9.66 -17.09
CA ILE A 669 -15.04 10.37 -17.80
C ILE A 669 -15.19 9.87 -19.23
N LEU A 670 -14.10 9.57 -19.95
CA LEU A 670 -14.16 9.04 -21.31
C LEU A 670 -14.85 7.67 -21.36
N SER A 671 -14.52 6.78 -20.41
CA SER A 671 -15.19 5.48 -20.29
C SER A 671 -16.67 5.64 -19.88
N ALA A 672 -16.97 6.57 -18.97
CA ALA A 672 -18.36 6.82 -18.56
C ALA A 672 -19.22 7.36 -19.72
N LEU A 673 -18.70 8.29 -20.52
CA LEU A 673 -19.39 8.80 -21.72
C LEU A 673 -19.60 7.72 -22.80
N ALA A 674 -18.73 6.70 -22.84
CA ALA A 674 -18.84 5.60 -23.79
C ALA A 674 -19.80 4.50 -23.30
N GLU A 675 -19.76 4.18 -22.00
CA GLU A 675 -20.45 3.03 -21.43
C GLU A 675 -21.82 3.40 -20.80
N PHE A 676 -22.01 4.66 -20.40
CA PHE A 676 -23.17 5.19 -19.68
C PHE A 676 -23.59 6.56 -20.24
N PRO A 677 -23.81 6.71 -21.55
CA PRO A 677 -24.10 8.00 -22.17
C PRO A 677 -25.35 8.69 -21.57
N GLU A 678 -26.30 7.90 -21.07
CA GLU A 678 -27.54 8.39 -20.45
C GLU A 678 -27.29 9.10 -19.10
N ALA A 679 -26.14 8.94 -18.49
CA ALA A 679 -25.79 9.59 -17.23
C ALA A 679 -25.31 11.05 -17.44
N PHE A 680 -25.14 11.48 -18.69
CA PHE A 680 -24.59 12.79 -19.05
C PHE A 680 -25.53 13.54 -20.00
N PRO A 681 -25.61 14.87 -19.89
CA PRO A 681 -26.48 15.70 -20.73
C PRO A 681 -26.06 15.75 -22.20
#